data_7d006fe4efb4532b0e2d4256f13e0d9c
#
_entry.id   7d006fe4efb4532b0e2d4256f13e0d9c
#
_cell.length_a   1.000
_cell.length_b   1.000
_cell.length_c   1.000
_cell.angle_alpha   90.00
_cell.angle_beta   90.00
_cell.angle_gamma   90.00
#
_symmetry.space_group_name_H-M   'P 1'
#
loop_
_entity.id
_entity.type
_entity.pdbx_description
1 polymer ?
#
loop_
_entity_poly.entity_id
_entity_poly.type
_entity_poly.pdbx_seq_one_letter_code
_entity_poly.pdbx_strand_id
1 'polypeptide(L)'
;MDGVENVVPTLSVYALMDVSDGADEYIRLRGFEAGGAESLRGINVVEGDLALLSENSDNVVISRAMAERFGLGVGDMFSVSGMTASGSTVRFVVAAIAENDGYFLADSPYTVIGTADDGIARLISPGGIAVYNEIYIGLADGADAEAVRETIAAMPEYRGLTVSECADAEYMTTRAGNLSAPVTIAGVAVALLSVVGIVLIFTSGIADRRAYAAKLSLVGATRGQIFAVFCLESAVLAAVGAVAGSLLAAGVFLLLLQIVLSSAVSFSVNALLLFGAAVTGGVLAFAASLFPLVKVFSSTARENLHGAEGKGRAEIWVAVALAAVTVVTLCVENLADGAKGVLSACNMVLVIATAAAFAPLLTRGIGRLMSRTSVPSVVVAGYAAAREKRAPRSSRILAVGMTVSMLLFTAWSLTTSVFSDFTAEFENMILVTNVSSTVDEADFTAVEGVDAAHLMVWRQATVSAEGMDARSTNVLGSASALDLADFAYLSSREDADAALAAGQVVLDSSLRELYGVDVGDSITLELDGVSADFTVGALVRHNLFNGAYVIVSEDALAAAYGVSPDTVVLTVTGDASEVAERVRAEFADRNYYAVPALEAYEWDTRSLENVFDLVAALAFLLTLLVFAVALANVVVGRAYSERTRSTLLCAGLSANGLLRAETAEHAVSVLPVFAVALPAAALAALCLINALSLFGLYFEFMFEAWVAAVAGLALAAAYIAVPAVFGFRRRYGMRRS
;
A
#
# COMPACT_ATOMS: atom_id res chain seq x y z
N MET A 1 35.18 -26.12 6.17
CA MET A 1 33.83 -26.45 6.60
C MET A 1 33.11 -27.03 5.41
N ASP A 2 32.38 -28.13 5.58
CA ASP A 2 31.66 -28.73 4.45
C ASP A 2 30.58 -27.76 3.98
N GLY A 3 30.51 -27.54 2.66
CA GLY A 3 29.54 -26.62 2.06
C GLY A 3 30.01 -25.17 1.89
N VAL A 4 31.14 -24.76 2.48
CA VAL A 4 31.72 -23.42 2.31
C VAL A 4 32.73 -23.44 1.15
N GLU A 5 32.54 -22.56 0.15
CA GLU A 5 33.44 -22.43 -1.01
C GLU A 5 34.47 -21.33 -0.79
N ASN A 6 34.04 -20.17 -0.33
CA ASN A 6 34.94 -19.04 -0.03
C ASN A 6 34.46 -18.24 1.19
N VAL A 7 35.37 -17.46 1.77
CA VAL A 7 35.11 -16.57 2.91
C VAL A 7 35.75 -15.23 2.58
N VAL A 8 34.96 -14.17 2.57
CA VAL A 8 35.41 -12.84 2.17
C VAL A 8 35.14 -11.83 3.30
N PRO A 9 36.18 -11.41 4.02
CA PRO A 9 36.08 -10.34 5.00
C PRO A 9 35.67 -9.03 4.32
N THR A 10 34.79 -8.30 4.94
CA THR A 10 34.21 -7.09 4.35
C THR A 10 34.16 -5.96 5.37
N LEU A 11 34.55 -4.77 4.93
CA LEU A 11 34.34 -3.52 5.66
C LEU A 11 33.08 -2.84 5.13
N SER A 12 32.03 -2.76 5.92
CA SER A 12 30.81 -2.05 5.58
C SER A 12 30.75 -0.72 6.33
N VAL A 13 30.60 0.37 5.60
CA VAL A 13 30.61 1.75 6.13
C VAL A 13 29.48 2.54 5.48
N TYR A 14 28.79 3.33 6.28
CA TYR A 14 27.90 4.38 5.77
C TYR A 14 28.65 5.69 5.63
N ALA A 15 28.38 6.44 4.57
CA ALA A 15 29.02 7.70 4.29
C ALA A 15 28.11 8.64 3.49
N LEU A 16 28.47 9.90 3.40
CA LEU A 16 27.75 10.92 2.66
C LEU A 16 28.43 11.14 1.31
N MET A 17 27.67 11.04 0.24
CA MET A 17 28.11 11.42 -1.10
C MET A 17 27.74 12.87 -1.34
N ASP A 18 28.73 13.70 -1.71
CA ASP A 18 28.56 15.09 -2.08
C ASP A 18 27.84 15.18 -3.44
N VAL A 19 26.61 15.67 -3.43
CA VAL A 19 25.77 15.85 -4.62
C VAL A 19 25.72 17.33 -4.99
N SER A 20 26.01 17.65 -6.22
CA SER A 20 26.13 19.02 -6.73
C SER A 20 24.86 19.89 -6.58
N ASP A 21 23.72 19.33 -6.22
CA ASP A 21 22.44 20.04 -6.03
C ASP A 21 22.09 20.35 -4.55
N GLY A 22 23.03 20.17 -3.62
CA GLY A 22 22.96 20.77 -2.29
C GLY A 22 22.39 19.91 -1.16
N ALA A 23 22.06 18.67 -1.40
CA ALA A 23 21.78 17.70 -0.34
C ALA A 23 22.73 16.50 -0.50
N ASP A 24 23.48 16.19 0.55
CA ASP A 24 24.33 15.00 0.57
C ASP A 24 23.45 13.73 0.60
N GLU A 25 23.83 12.72 -0.17
CA GLU A 25 23.10 11.45 -0.22
C GLU A 25 23.82 10.40 0.59
N TYR A 26 23.07 9.67 1.43
CA TYR A 26 23.60 8.52 2.17
C TYR A 26 23.88 7.37 1.22
N ILE A 27 25.09 6.81 1.34
CA ILE A 27 25.51 5.64 0.60
C ILE A 27 26.12 4.60 1.54
N ARG A 28 25.99 3.34 1.22
CA ARG A 28 26.65 2.23 1.89
C ARG A 28 27.84 1.77 1.07
N LEU A 29 29.04 1.86 1.63
CA LEU A 29 30.24 1.36 0.99
C LEU A 29 30.59 -0.01 1.56
N ARG A 30 30.89 -0.94 0.67
CA ARG A 30 31.36 -2.29 1.00
C ARG A 30 32.76 -2.48 0.43
N GLY A 31 33.75 -2.53 1.32
CA GLY A 31 35.14 -2.76 0.99
C GLY A 31 35.49 -4.22 1.14
N PHE A 32 36.00 -4.81 0.07
CA PHE A 32 36.53 -6.18 0.08
C PHE A 32 38.04 -6.18 0.04
N GLU A 33 38.65 -7.26 0.51
CA GLU A 33 40.05 -7.52 0.26
C GLU A 33 40.34 -7.60 -1.25
N ALA A 34 41.51 -7.19 -1.70
CA ALA A 34 41.87 -7.17 -3.12
C ALA A 34 41.61 -8.54 -3.78
N GLY A 35 40.80 -8.55 -4.83
CA GLY A 35 40.30 -9.77 -5.48
C GLY A 35 39.09 -10.45 -4.81
N GLY A 36 38.68 -10.00 -3.62
CA GLY A 36 37.54 -10.56 -2.89
C GLY A 36 36.22 -10.31 -3.62
N ALA A 37 36.04 -9.14 -4.20
CA ALA A 37 34.85 -8.81 -4.97
C ALA A 37 34.63 -9.70 -6.21
N GLU A 38 35.70 -10.12 -6.85
CA GLU A 38 35.68 -11.00 -8.02
C GLU A 38 35.24 -12.44 -7.66
N SER A 39 35.47 -12.85 -6.41
CA SER A 39 35.09 -14.17 -5.89
C SER A 39 33.61 -14.25 -5.47
N LEU A 40 32.93 -13.09 -5.37
CA LEU A 40 31.53 -13.02 -4.98
C LEU A 40 30.62 -13.29 -6.19
N ARG A 41 29.64 -14.14 -5.98
CA ARG A 41 28.56 -14.34 -6.96
C ARG A 41 27.52 -13.22 -6.77
N GLY A 42 26.95 -12.72 -7.87
CA GLY A 42 25.83 -11.77 -7.83
C GLY A 42 26.20 -10.30 -8.09
N ILE A 43 27.41 -10.04 -8.64
CA ILE A 43 27.74 -8.74 -9.23
C ILE A 43 27.69 -8.88 -10.75
N ASN A 44 26.59 -8.42 -11.36
CA ASN A 44 26.37 -8.46 -12.79
C ASN A 44 26.80 -7.15 -13.43
N VAL A 45 28.03 -7.07 -13.94
CA VAL A 45 28.59 -5.86 -14.56
C VAL A 45 27.93 -5.62 -15.92
N VAL A 46 27.44 -4.39 -16.12
CA VAL A 46 26.81 -3.94 -17.37
C VAL A 46 27.79 -3.13 -18.21
N GLU A 47 28.58 -2.31 -17.56
CA GLU A 47 29.54 -1.41 -18.20
C GLU A 47 30.81 -1.32 -17.34
N GLY A 48 31.96 -1.28 -17.96
CA GLY A 48 33.26 -1.28 -17.25
C GLY A 48 33.81 -2.66 -16.96
N ASP A 49 34.75 -2.76 -16.03
CA ASP A 49 35.43 -4.03 -15.67
C ASP A 49 35.66 -4.10 -14.15
N LEU A 50 35.20 -5.20 -13.54
CA LEU A 50 35.34 -5.47 -12.11
C LEU A 50 36.83 -5.66 -11.71
N ALA A 51 37.67 -6.17 -12.62
CA ALA A 51 39.09 -6.36 -12.37
C ALA A 51 39.82 -5.06 -12.05
N LEU A 52 39.30 -3.91 -12.49
CA LEU A 52 39.88 -2.59 -12.19
C LEU A 52 39.85 -2.25 -10.69
N LEU A 53 39.03 -2.92 -9.87
CA LEU A 53 39.01 -2.71 -8.42
C LEU A 53 40.33 -3.10 -7.77
N SER A 54 40.99 -4.13 -8.29
CA SER A 54 42.28 -4.61 -7.76
C SER A 54 43.46 -3.78 -8.26
N GLU A 55 43.29 -2.99 -9.32
CA GLU A 55 44.35 -2.14 -9.89
C GLU A 55 44.56 -0.81 -9.14
N ASN A 56 43.45 -0.24 -8.62
CA ASN A 56 43.50 1.03 -7.91
C ASN A 56 42.45 1.08 -6.81
N SER A 57 42.86 1.39 -5.59
CA SER A 57 41.98 1.50 -4.41
C SER A 57 40.94 2.61 -4.48
N ASP A 58 41.06 3.57 -5.42
CA ASP A 58 40.07 4.59 -5.67
C ASP A 58 38.93 4.11 -6.58
N ASN A 59 39.10 2.97 -7.22
CA ASN A 59 38.12 2.40 -8.12
C ASN A 59 36.95 1.78 -7.34
N VAL A 60 35.73 2.03 -7.83
CA VAL A 60 34.52 1.49 -7.24
C VAL A 60 33.54 1.02 -8.30
N VAL A 61 32.66 0.11 -7.90
CA VAL A 61 31.49 -0.32 -8.68
C VAL A 61 30.25 0.27 -8.05
N ILE A 62 29.41 0.85 -8.88
CA ILE A 62 28.12 1.43 -8.49
C ILE A 62 26.97 0.70 -9.18
N SER A 63 25.75 0.83 -8.63
CA SER A 63 24.56 0.32 -9.28
C SER A 63 24.16 1.18 -10.48
N ARG A 64 23.43 0.59 -11.43
CA ARG A 64 22.81 1.32 -12.54
C ARG A 64 21.86 2.40 -12.01
N ALA A 65 21.10 2.12 -10.95
CA ALA A 65 20.21 3.09 -10.32
C ALA A 65 20.96 4.32 -9.83
N MET A 66 22.09 4.13 -9.17
CA MET A 66 22.95 5.21 -8.70
C MET A 66 23.55 5.99 -9.89
N ALA A 67 24.02 5.28 -10.92
CA ALA A 67 24.58 5.88 -12.13
C ALA A 67 23.55 6.77 -12.86
N GLU A 68 22.33 6.31 -13.04
CA GLU A 68 21.24 7.07 -13.68
C GLU A 68 20.77 8.24 -12.81
N ARG A 69 20.67 8.06 -11.48
CA ARG A 69 20.20 9.08 -10.54
C ARG A 69 21.14 10.30 -10.49
N PHE A 70 22.46 10.05 -10.46
CA PHE A 70 23.47 11.09 -10.31
C PHE A 70 24.20 11.42 -11.61
N GLY A 71 23.83 10.79 -12.72
CA GLY A 71 24.44 11.03 -14.03
C GLY A 71 25.89 10.59 -14.08
N LEU A 72 26.28 9.54 -13.38
CA LEU A 72 27.63 9.01 -13.31
C LEU A 72 27.86 7.94 -14.38
N GLY A 73 28.94 8.07 -15.14
CA GLY A 73 29.43 7.09 -16.11
C GLY A 73 30.73 6.43 -15.67
N VAL A 74 31.14 5.38 -16.36
CA VAL A 74 32.45 4.76 -16.14
C VAL A 74 33.57 5.77 -16.41
N GLY A 75 34.47 5.94 -15.44
CA GLY A 75 35.54 6.92 -15.46
C GLY A 75 35.23 8.24 -14.76
N ASP A 76 33.98 8.48 -14.40
CA ASP A 76 33.61 9.67 -13.63
C ASP A 76 34.03 9.57 -12.18
N MET A 77 34.19 10.71 -11.53
CA MET A 77 34.63 10.81 -10.15
C MET A 77 33.53 11.43 -9.29
N PHE A 78 33.37 10.93 -8.09
CA PHE A 78 32.49 11.52 -7.06
C PHE A 78 33.21 11.56 -5.72
N SER A 79 32.80 12.47 -4.85
CA SER A 79 33.37 12.65 -3.51
C SER A 79 32.46 12.02 -2.47
N VAL A 80 33.07 11.38 -1.49
CA VAL A 80 32.37 10.77 -0.36
C VAL A 80 33.04 11.22 0.92
N SER A 81 32.25 11.67 1.88
CA SER A 81 32.70 12.12 3.18
C SER A 81 32.32 11.10 4.24
N GLY A 82 33.29 10.72 5.08
CA GLY A 82 33.04 9.85 6.23
C GLY A 82 32.16 10.55 7.26
N MET A 83 31.29 9.81 7.91
CA MET A 83 30.34 10.31 8.91
C MET A 83 30.98 10.56 10.29
N THR A 84 32.24 10.24 10.45
CA THR A 84 33.00 10.53 11.68
C THR A 84 33.68 11.90 11.58
N ALA A 85 33.89 12.56 12.68
CA ALA A 85 34.53 13.86 12.72
C ALA A 85 36.00 13.86 12.24
N SER A 86 36.67 12.71 12.30
CA SER A 86 37.95 12.48 11.64
C SER A 86 37.76 12.07 10.17
N GLY A 87 36.52 11.99 9.69
CA GLY A 87 36.16 11.53 8.36
C GLY A 87 36.83 12.36 7.27
N SER A 88 37.68 11.72 6.50
CA SER A 88 38.28 12.31 5.33
C SER A 88 37.31 12.25 4.16
N THR A 89 37.25 13.32 3.37
CA THR A 89 36.60 13.26 2.06
C THR A 89 37.51 12.49 1.10
N VAL A 90 37.00 11.40 0.58
CA VAL A 90 37.68 10.52 -0.38
C VAL A 90 37.02 10.68 -1.74
N ARG A 91 37.81 10.74 -2.80
CA ARG A 91 37.32 10.72 -4.17
C ARG A 91 37.43 9.32 -4.73
N PHE A 92 36.32 8.82 -5.25
CA PHE A 92 36.25 7.53 -5.92
C PHE A 92 36.04 7.72 -7.43
N VAL A 93 36.48 6.73 -8.21
CA VAL A 93 36.33 6.66 -9.66
C VAL A 93 35.42 5.48 -9.98
N VAL A 94 34.42 5.69 -10.81
CA VAL A 94 33.51 4.63 -11.25
C VAL A 94 34.27 3.73 -12.25
N ALA A 95 34.66 2.52 -11.81
CA ALA A 95 35.33 1.53 -12.62
C ALA A 95 34.35 0.65 -13.39
N ALA A 96 33.19 0.37 -12.80
CA ALA A 96 32.15 -0.40 -13.42
C ALA A 96 30.75 -0.01 -12.89
N ILE A 97 29.74 -0.27 -13.71
CA ILE A 97 28.35 -0.15 -13.38
C ILE A 97 27.74 -1.55 -13.41
N ALA A 98 27.08 -1.94 -12.32
CA ALA A 98 26.42 -3.24 -12.17
C ALA A 98 24.90 -3.12 -12.27
N GLU A 99 24.20 -4.20 -12.61
CA GLU A 99 22.74 -4.27 -12.54
C GLU A 99 22.24 -4.07 -11.10
N ASN A 100 20.97 -3.65 -10.97
CA ASN A 100 20.30 -3.46 -9.68
C ASN A 100 19.84 -4.80 -9.10
N ASP A 101 20.75 -5.74 -8.97
CA ASP A 101 20.50 -7.07 -8.42
C ASP A 101 21.59 -7.48 -7.43
N GLY A 102 21.43 -8.61 -6.75
CA GLY A 102 22.40 -9.12 -5.78
C GLY A 102 22.73 -8.08 -4.70
N TYR A 103 23.99 -7.66 -4.62
CA TYR A 103 24.47 -6.67 -3.63
C TYR A 103 23.92 -5.25 -3.84
N PHE A 104 23.35 -4.97 -5.02
CA PHE A 104 22.81 -3.67 -5.40
C PHE A 104 21.27 -3.65 -5.44
N LEU A 105 20.61 -4.65 -4.83
CA LEU A 105 19.16 -4.80 -4.86
C LEU A 105 18.43 -3.73 -4.05
N ALA A 106 19.08 -3.09 -3.08
CA ALA A 106 18.47 -2.06 -2.25
C ALA A 106 18.49 -0.71 -2.97
N ASP A 107 17.32 -0.07 -3.07
CA ASP A 107 17.17 1.26 -3.67
C ASP A 107 17.75 2.38 -2.80
N SER A 108 17.93 2.14 -1.50
CA SER A 108 18.50 3.10 -0.54
C SER A 108 18.88 2.37 0.76
N PRO A 109 20.06 2.68 1.35
CA PRO A 109 21.08 3.54 0.77
C PRO A 109 21.75 2.86 -0.43
N TYR A 110 22.16 3.65 -1.43
CA TYR A 110 22.87 3.11 -2.59
C TYR A 110 24.14 2.39 -2.15
N THR A 111 24.36 1.20 -2.68
CA THR A 111 25.56 0.42 -2.37
C THR A 111 26.67 0.75 -3.36
N VAL A 112 27.86 0.99 -2.84
CA VAL A 112 29.11 1.18 -3.58
C VAL A 112 30.09 0.08 -3.15
N ILE A 113 30.66 -0.63 -4.10
CA ILE A 113 31.62 -1.70 -3.84
C ILE A 113 33.02 -1.22 -4.23
N GLY A 114 33.99 -1.40 -3.35
CA GLY A 114 35.37 -1.02 -3.56
C GLY A 114 36.37 -1.91 -2.81
N THR A 115 37.63 -1.53 -2.80
CA THR A 115 38.66 -2.19 -1.96
C THR A 115 38.58 -1.69 -0.52
N ALA A 116 38.81 -2.56 0.45
CA ALA A 116 38.79 -2.21 1.87
C ALA A 116 40.02 -1.37 2.25
N ASP A 117 41.23 -1.97 2.17
CA ASP A 117 42.48 -1.28 2.51
C ASP A 117 42.81 -0.21 1.47
N ASP A 118 43.37 0.92 1.95
CA ASP A 118 43.72 2.09 1.15
C ASP A 118 42.59 2.63 0.25
N GLY A 119 41.41 2.03 0.32
CA GLY A 119 40.18 2.43 -0.34
C GLY A 119 39.17 3.00 0.65
N ILE A 120 38.13 2.20 0.95
CA ILE A 120 37.01 2.59 1.81
C ILE A 120 37.46 2.87 3.26
N ALA A 121 38.49 2.16 3.76
CA ALA A 121 39.00 2.40 5.11
C ALA A 121 39.49 3.83 5.37
N ARG A 122 39.85 4.57 4.33
CA ARG A 122 40.25 5.98 4.46
C ARG A 122 39.14 6.89 4.96
N LEU A 123 37.88 6.46 4.81
CA LEU A 123 36.72 7.21 5.31
C LEU A 123 36.60 7.18 6.83
N ILE A 124 37.13 6.15 7.48
CA ILE A 124 37.02 5.91 8.93
C ILE A 124 38.36 5.96 9.65
N SER A 125 39.45 5.72 8.94
CA SER A 125 40.81 5.67 9.53
C SER A 125 41.79 6.44 8.65
N PRO A 126 42.48 7.46 9.19
CA PRO A 126 43.49 8.20 8.44
C PRO A 126 44.65 7.33 7.93
N GLY A 127 44.86 6.15 8.52
CA GLY A 127 45.89 5.19 8.11
C GLY A 127 45.46 4.27 6.96
N GLY A 128 44.20 4.30 6.53
CA GLY A 128 43.66 3.49 5.44
C GLY A 128 43.66 1.97 5.72
N ILE A 129 43.81 1.56 6.98
CA ILE A 129 43.81 0.15 7.39
C ILE A 129 42.37 -0.27 7.68
N ALA A 130 41.89 -1.32 7.02
CA ALA A 130 40.56 -1.84 7.19
C ALA A 130 40.40 -2.61 8.51
N VAL A 131 39.29 -2.35 9.21
CA VAL A 131 38.81 -3.23 10.28
C VAL A 131 37.50 -3.86 9.76
N TYR A 132 37.58 -5.14 9.45
CA TYR A 132 36.44 -5.86 8.90
C TYR A 132 35.34 -6.04 9.94
N ASN A 133 34.12 -5.69 9.62
CA ASN A 133 32.95 -5.80 10.48
C ASN A 133 31.87 -6.74 9.95
N GLU A 134 32.03 -7.21 8.72
CA GLU A 134 31.15 -8.21 8.10
C GLU A 134 32.04 -9.33 7.49
N ILE A 135 31.47 -10.54 7.36
CA ILE A 135 32.11 -11.66 6.68
C ILE A 135 31.11 -12.29 5.74
N TYR A 136 31.38 -12.27 4.45
CA TYR A 136 30.58 -12.98 3.45
C TYR A 136 31.09 -14.39 3.26
N ILE A 137 30.18 -15.36 3.36
CA ILE A 137 30.49 -16.79 3.20
C ILE A 137 29.81 -17.28 1.93
N GLY A 138 30.61 -17.61 0.92
CA GLY A 138 30.13 -18.21 -0.29
C GLY A 138 29.93 -19.71 -0.11
N LEU A 139 28.75 -20.20 -0.52
CA LEU A 139 28.40 -21.62 -0.41
C LEU A 139 28.68 -22.36 -1.71
N ALA A 140 29.11 -23.61 -1.59
CA ALA A 140 29.28 -24.52 -2.74
C ALA A 140 27.92 -24.84 -3.39
N ASP A 141 27.89 -25.15 -4.69
CA ASP A 141 26.67 -25.47 -5.40
C ASP A 141 25.93 -26.65 -4.76
N GLY A 142 24.70 -26.40 -4.32
CA GLY A 142 23.85 -27.41 -3.66
C GLY A 142 24.07 -27.58 -2.19
N ALA A 143 24.90 -26.73 -1.53
CA ALA A 143 25.02 -26.73 -0.09
C ALA A 143 23.72 -26.21 0.56
N ASP A 144 23.41 -26.76 1.71
CA ASP A 144 22.26 -26.33 2.53
C ASP A 144 22.72 -25.13 3.39
N ALA A 145 22.21 -23.94 3.07
CA ALA A 145 22.53 -22.68 3.73
C ALA A 145 22.14 -22.71 5.21
N GLU A 146 20.97 -23.28 5.52
CA GLU A 146 20.48 -23.37 6.90
C GLU A 146 21.38 -24.28 7.76
N ALA A 147 21.80 -25.44 7.23
CA ALA A 147 22.70 -26.33 7.93
C ALA A 147 24.06 -25.68 8.17
N VAL A 148 24.56 -24.86 7.24
CA VAL A 148 25.85 -24.13 7.42
C VAL A 148 25.66 -23.04 8.47
N ARG A 149 24.55 -22.28 8.42
CA ARG A 149 24.21 -21.25 9.40
C ARG A 149 24.14 -21.82 10.82
N GLU A 150 23.39 -22.89 11.03
CA GLU A 150 23.31 -23.57 12.34
C GLU A 150 24.66 -24.05 12.82
N THR A 151 25.51 -24.58 11.92
CA THR A 151 26.84 -25.05 12.27
C THR A 151 27.75 -23.90 12.72
N ILE A 152 27.70 -22.73 12.05
CA ILE A 152 28.49 -21.56 12.43
C ILE A 152 27.96 -20.98 13.76
N ALA A 153 26.66 -20.84 13.92
CA ALA A 153 26.04 -20.33 15.14
C ALA A 153 26.31 -21.19 16.37
N ALA A 154 26.51 -22.51 16.18
CA ALA A 154 26.86 -23.42 17.27
C ALA A 154 28.35 -23.36 17.71
N MET A 155 29.19 -22.65 16.96
CA MET A 155 30.63 -22.53 17.30
C MET A 155 30.85 -21.56 18.46
N PRO A 156 31.54 -21.98 19.53
CA PRO A 156 31.75 -21.10 20.69
C PRO A 156 32.55 -19.84 20.40
N GLU A 157 33.43 -19.89 19.37
CA GLU A 157 34.26 -18.77 18.94
C GLU A 157 33.48 -17.62 18.31
N TYR A 158 32.27 -17.91 17.76
CA TYR A 158 31.44 -16.95 17.08
C TYR A 158 30.18 -16.58 17.88
N ARG A 159 30.20 -16.86 19.18
CA ARG A 159 29.11 -16.46 20.07
C ARG A 159 28.95 -14.94 20.07
N GLY A 160 27.74 -14.46 19.76
CA GLY A 160 27.44 -13.03 19.65
C GLY A 160 27.58 -12.45 18.24
N LEU A 161 27.92 -13.27 17.23
CA LEU A 161 27.83 -12.86 15.83
C LEU A 161 26.48 -13.25 15.27
N THR A 162 25.84 -12.32 14.59
CA THR A 162 24.62 -12.59 13.84
C THR A 162 24.98 -13.27 12.53
N VAL A 163 24.46 -14.47 12.31
CA VAL A 163 24.65 -15.22 11.06
C VAL A 163 23.32 -15.23 10.31
N SER A 164 23.27 -14.52 9.20
CA SER A 164 22.08 -14.41 8.34
C SER A 164 22.39 -14.74 6.89
N GLU A 165 21.40 -15.09 6.11
CA GLU A 165 21.56 -15.24 4.67
C GLU A 165 21.77 -13.86 4.02
N CYS A 166 22.70 -13.75 3.04
CA CYS A 166 23.00 -12.49 2.34
C CYS A 166 21.82 -11.94 1.53
N ALA A 167 21.06 -12.84 0.92
CA ALA A 167 19.73 -12.54 0.43
C ALA A 167 18.78 -12.97 1.54
N ASP A 168 18.51 -12.09 2.48
CA ASP A 168 17.55 -12.37 3.53
C ASP A 168 16.19 -12.68 2.87
N ALA A 169 15.99 -13.99 2.58
CA ALA A 169 14.79 -14.48 1.93
C ALA A 169 13.56 -14.16 2.80
N GLU A 170 13.74 -14.08 4.10
CA GLU A 170 12.72 -13.69 5.05
C GLU A 170 12.45 -12.17 4.97
N TYR A 171 13.50 -11.35 4.91
CA TYR A 171 13.36 -9.90 4.67
C TYR A 171 12.71 -9.62 3.31
N MET A 172 13.14 -10.30 2.25
CA MET A 172 12.56 -10.16 0.92
C MET A 172 11.12 -10.68 0.86
N THR A 173 10.81 -11.79 1.52
CA THR A 173 9.43 -12.31 1.59
C THR A 173 8.54 -11.46 2.48
N THR A 174 9.05 -10.92 3.56
CA THR A 174 8.31 -9.99 4.43
C THR A 174 8.06 -8.67 3.70
N ARG A 175 9.07 -8.11 3.03
CA ARG A 175 8.94 -6.89 2.23
C ARG A 175 8.03 -7.10 1.02
N ALA A 176 8.18 -8.21 0.29
CA ALA A 176 7.25 -8.61 -0.78
C ALA A 176 5.84 -8.89 -0.23
N GLY A 177 5.71 -9.43 0.97
CA GLY A 177 4.46 -9.65 1.69
C GLY A 177 3.76 -8.34 2.00
N ASN A 178 4.48 -7.38 2.55
CA ASN A 178 3.96 -6.04 2.86
C ASN A 178 3.49 -5.30 1.61
N LEU A 179 4.20 -5.47 0.48
CA LEU A 179 3.81 -4.93 -0.82
C LEU A 179 2.62 -5.70 -1.44
N SER A 180 2.60 -7.03 -1.30
CA SER A 180 1.60 -7.88 -1.93
C SER A 180 0.21 -7.76 -1.29
N ALA A 181 0.12 -7.49 0.02
CA ALA A 181 -1.14 -7.40 0.74
C ALA A 181 -2.03 -6.24 0.21
N PRO A 182 -1.60 -4.96 0.16
CA PRO A 182 -2.42 -3.88 -0.37
C PRO A 182 -2.75 -4.06 -1.85
N VAL A 183 -1.81 -4.57 -2.67
CA VAL A 183 -2.04 -4.87 -4.09
C VAL A 183 -3.07 -5.98 -4.26
N THR A 184 -3.01 -7.03 -3.45
CA THR A 184 -3.99 -8.14 -3.48
C THR A 184 -5.38 -7.65 -3.08
N ILE A 185 -5.50 -6.86 -2.02
CA ILE A 185 -6.78 -6.29 -1.56
C ILE A 185 -7.37 -5.40 -2.66
N ALA A 186 -6.58 -4.51 -3.24
CA ALA A 186 -7.00 -3.66 -4.35
C ALA A 186 -7.42 -4.50 -5.56
N GLY A 187 -6.66 -5.54 -5.90
CA GLY A 187 -6.96 -6.48 -6.98
C GLY A 187 -8.30 -7.20 -6.79
N VAL A 188 -8.56 -7.71 -5.59
CA VAL A 188 -9.84 -8.35 -5.24
C VAL A 188 -11.00 -7.34 -5.34
N ALA A 189 -10.84 -6.13 -4.82
CA ALA A 189 -11.84 -5.07 -4.91
C ALA A 189 -12.16 -4.72 -6.37
N VAL A 190 -11.14 -4.57 -7.23
CA VAL A 190 -11.29 -4.34 -8.67
C VAL A 190 -12.00 -5.50 -9.36
N ALA A 191 -11.66 -6.74 -9.03
CA ALA A 191 -12.29 -7.93 -9.61
C ALA A 191 -13.78 -7.99 -9.25
N LEU A 192 -14.14 -7.77 -7.98
CA LEU A 192 -15.52 -7.72 -7.51
C LEU A 192 -16.31 -6.60 -8.22
N LEU A 193 -15.75 -5.41 -8.31
CA LEU A 193 -16.38 -4.28 -9.00
C LEU A 193 -16.59 -4.59 -10.49
N SER A 194 -15.61 -5.23 -11.14
CA SER A 194 -15.70 -5.62 -12.54
C SER A 194 -16.81 -6.64 -12.77
N VAL A 195 -16.92 -7.66 -11.93
CA VAL A 195 -18.02 -8.64 -11.96
C VAL A 195 -19.38 -7.95 -11.82
N VAL A 196 -19.53 -7.08 -10.82
CA VAL A 196 -20.76 -6.32 -10.61
C VAL A 196 -21.06 -5.43 -11.83
N GLY A 197 -20.05 -4.73 -12.35
CA GLY A 197 -20.18 -3.89 -13.54
C GLY A 197 -20.66 -4.68 -14.77
N ILE A 198 -20.08 -5.85 -15.05
CA ILE A 198 -20.47 -6.75 -16.14
C ILE A 198 -21.92 -7.20 -15.95
N VAL A 199 -22.28 -7.72 -14.76
CA VAL A 199 -23.65 -8.15 -14.47
C VAL A 199 -24.65 -7.02 -14.70
N LEU A 200 -24.34 -5.80 -14.31
CA LEU A 200 -25.22 -4.64 -14.48
C LEU A 200 -25.35 -4.20 -15.94
N ILE A 201 -24.25 -4.21 -16.72
CA ILE A 201 -24.27 -3.89 -18.16
C ILE A 201 -25.12 -4.93 -18.90
N PHE A 202 -24.90 -6.22 -18.68
CA PHE A 202 -25.69 -7.28 -19.32
C PHE A 202 -27.16 -7.24 -18.87
N THR A 203 -27.42 -6.86 -17.61
CA THR A 203 -28.79 -6.71 -17.09
C THR A 203 -29.51 -5.52 -17.75
N SER A 204 -28.79 -4.47 -18.15
CA SER A 204 -29.39 -3.33 -18.86
C SER A 204 -29.95 -3.72 -20.23
N GLY A 205 -29.33 -4.65 -20.93
CA GLY A 205 -29.76 -5.17 -22.23
C GLY A 205 -30.79 -6.32 -22.17
N ILE A 206 -31.21 -6.77 -20.97
CA ILE A 206 -32.10 -7.93 -20.83
C ILE A 206 -33.43 -7.77 -21.61
N ALA A 207 -34.01 -6.55 -21.66
CA ALA A 207 -35.29 -6.31 -22.34
C ALA A 207 -35.22 -6.66 -23.84
N ASP A 208 -34.11 -6.26 -24.48
CA ASP A 208 -33.94 -6.51 -25.94
C ASP A 208 -33.60 -7.97 -26.18
N ARG A 209 -32.77 -8.56 -25.33
CA ARG A 209 -32.47 -10.00 -25.41
C ARG A 209 -33.72 -10.85 -25.21
N ARG A 210 -34.62 -10.46 -24.32
CA ARG A 210 -35.94 -11.09 -24.16
C ARG A 210 -36.80 -10.97 -25.40
N ALA A 211 -36.90 -9.77 -25.99
CA ALA A 211 -37.64 -9.56 -27.21
C ALA A 211 -37.05 -10.37 -28.37
N TYR A 212 -35.72 -10.43 -28.48
CA TYR A 212 -35.03 -11.24 -29.50
C TYR A 212 -35.25 -12.74 -29.28
N ALA A 213 -35.10 -13.23 -28.04
CA ALA A 213 -35.39 -14.62 -27.67
C ALA A 213 -36.83 -15.01 -28.00
N ALA A 214 -37.82 -14.12 -27.71
CA ALA A 214 -39.20 -14.34 -28.04
C ALA A 214 -39.44 -14.44 -29.58
N LYS A 215 -38.79 -13.59 -30.38
CA LYS A 215 -38.84 -13.68 -31.85
C LYS A 215 -38.27 -14.99 -32.37
N LEU A 216 -37.11 -15.43 -31.85
CA LEU A 216 -36.50 -16.73 -32.21
C LEU A 216 -37.41 -17.91 -31.84
N SER A 217 -38.07 -17.85 -30.68
CA SER A 217 -39.04 -18.86 -30.27
C SER A 217 -40.25 -18.95 -31.17
N LEU A 218 -40.72 -17.81 -31.74
CA LEU A 218 -41.81 -17.76 -32.68
C LEU A 218 -41.44 -18.38 -34.06
N VAL A 219 -40.14 -18.39 -34.41
CA VAL A 219 -39.60 -19.04 -35.62
C VAL A 219 -39.32 -20.52 -35.39
N GLY A 220 -39.55 -21.02 -34.13
CA GLY A 220 -39.40 -22.45 -33.82
C GLY A 220 -38.08 -22.82 -33.16
N ALA A 221 -37.23 -21.89 -32.80
CA ALA A 221 -35.98 -22.19 -32.07
C ALA A 221 -36.25 -22.73 -30.68
N THR A 222 -35.56 -23.80 -30.33
CA THR A 222 -35.62 -24.40 -28.99
C THR A 222 -34.92 -23.52 -27.95
N ARG A 223 -35.32 -23.64 -26.66
CA ARG A 223 -34.68 -22.88 -25.57
C ARG A 223 -33.19 -23.11 -25.51
N GLY A 224 -32.70 -24.35 -25.74
CA GLY A 224 -31.28 -24.67 -25.76
C GLY A 224 -30.52 -23.98 -26.89
N GLN A 225 -31.10 -23.90 -28.09
CA GLN A 225 -30.51 -23.19 -29.24
C GLN A 225 -30.40 -21.69 -28.98
N ILE A 226 -31.43 -21.08 -28.40
CA ILE A 226 -31.43 -19.66 -28.05
C ILE A 226 -30.38 -19.38 -26.96
N PHE A 227 -30.30 -20.25 -25.94
CA PHE A 227 -29.29 -20.14 -24.89
C PHE A 227 -27.87 -20.25 -25.47
N ALA A 228 -27.62 -21.23 -26.36
CA ALA A 228 -26.32 -21.39 -27.00
C ALA A 228 -25.88 -20.16 -27.81
N VAL A 229 -26.79 -19.51 -28.52
CA VAL A 229 -26.50 -18.27 -29.26
C VAL A 229 -26.03 -17.15 -28.33
N PHE A 230 -26.75 -16.95 -27.22
CA PHE A 230 -26.35 -15.90 -26.24
C PHE A 230 -25.09 -16.26 -25.46
N CYS A 231 -24.85 -17.54 -25.15
CA CYS A 231 -23.60 -17.99 -24.56
C CYS A 231 -22.42 -17.75 -25.51
N LEU A 232 -22.57 -18.07 -26.79
CA LEU A 232 -21.53 -17.81 -27.79
C LEU A 232 -21.24 -16.33 -27.93
N GLU A 233 -22.26 -15.49 -28.03
CA GLU A 233 -22.12 -14.02 -28.03
C GLU A 233 -21.34 -13.53 -26.81
N SER A 234 -21.71 -14.01 -25.63
CA SER A 234 -21.05 -13.63 -24.38
C SER A 234 -19.61 -14.15 -24.31
N ALA A 235 -19.35 -15.36 -24.81
CA ALA A 235 -18.00 -15.94 -24.85
C ALA A 235 -17.07 -15.14 -25.78
N VAL A 236 -17.56 -14.75 -26.96
CA VAL A 236 -16.79 -13.93 -27.91
C VAL A 236 -16.48 -12.57 -27.28
N LEU A 237 -17.48 -11.91 -26.67
CA LEU A 237 -17.27 -10.62 -26.02
C LEU A 237 -16.28 -10.74 -24.85
N ALA A 238 -16.38 -11.80 -24.05
CA ALA A 238 -15.46 -12.05 -22.94
C ALA A 238 -14.02 -12.30 -23.45
N ALA A 239 -13.86 -13.08 -24.52
CA ALA A 239 -12.55 -13.35 -25.10
C ALA A 239 -11.88 -12.08 -25.69
N VAL A 240 -12.64 -11.31 -26.49
CA VAL A 240 -12.15 -10.04 -27.04
C VAL A 240 -11.83 -9.05 -25.92
N GLY A 241 -12.71 -8.95 -24.91
CA GLY A 241 -12.50 -8.09 -23.75
C GLY A 241 -11.30 -8.50 -22.90
N ALA A 242 -11.06 -9.80 -22.74
CA ALA A 242 -9.91 -10.33 -22.02
C ALA A 242 -8.59 -9.97 -22.71
N VAL A 243 -8.49 -10.18 -24.02
CA VAL A 243 -7.29 -9.83 -24.79
C VAL A 243 -7.05 -8.33 -24.81
N ALA A 244 -8.07 -7.54 -25.13
CA ALA A 244 -7.95 -6.08 -25.15
C ALA A 244 -7.62 -5.51 -23.76
N GLY A 245 -8.28 -6.04 -22.73
CA GLY A 245 -8.07 -5.63 -21.32
C GLY A 245 -6.67 -5.96 -20.82
N SER A 246 -6.15 -7.15 -21.12
CA SER A 246 -4.79 -7.53 -20.68
C SER A 246 -3.70 -6.72 -21.38
N LEU A 247 -3.86 -6.41 -22.68
CA LEU A 247 -2.93 -5.53 -23.40
C LEU A 247 -2.96 -4.09 -22.85
N LEU A 248 -4.15 -3.58 -22.57
CA LEU A 248 -4.33 -2.25 -21.98
C LEU A 248 -3.76 -2.20 -20.54
N ALA A 249 -4.00 -3.26 -19.75
CA ALA A 249 -3.46 -3.38 -18.41
C ALA A 249 -1.93 -3.42 -18.39
N ALA A 250 -1.32 -4.18 -19.31
CA ALA A 250 0.14 -4.21 -19.46
C ALA A 250 0.70 -2.82 -19.81
N GLY A 251 0.05 -2.09 -20.75
CA GLY A 251 0.46 -0.74 -21.12
C GLY A 251 0.32 0.27 -19.97
N VAL A 252 -0.79 0.22 -19.24
CA VAL A 252 -1.02 1.08 -18.07
C VAL A 252 -0.04 0.73 -16.94
N PHE A 253 0.22 -0.56 -16.70
CA PHE A 253 1.17 -1.01 -15.70
C PHE A 253 2.59 -0.50 -15.99
N LEU A 254 3.07 -0.67 -17.24
CA LEU A 254 4.38 -0.14 -17.64
C LEU A 254 4.47 1.39 -17.50
N LEU A 255 3.38 2.11 -17.82
CA LEU A 255 3.32 3.55 -17.68
C LEU A 255 3.35 3.98 -16.21
N LEU A 256 2.63 3.26 -15.33
CA LEU A 256 2.65 3.52 -13.89
C LEU A 256 4.04 3.25 -13.29
N LEU A 257 4.68 2.15 -13.70
CA LEU A 257 6.03 1.85 -13.26
C LEU A 257 7.03 2.94 -13.66
N GLN A 258 6.91 3.51 -14.84
CA GLN A 258 7.74 4.65 -15.26
C GLN A 258 7.49 5.93 -14.47
N ILE A 259 6.26 6.14 -14.00
CA ILE A 259 5.90 7.36 -13.24
C ILE A 259 6.26 7.23 -11.76
N VAL A 260 6.01 6.05 -11.17
CA VAL A 260 6.12 5.81 -9.71
C VAL A 260 7.51 5.34 -9.32
N LEU A 261 8.11 4.45 -10.10
CA LEU A 261 9.40 3.82 -9.78
C LEU A 261 10.52 4.36 -10.66
N SER A 262 10.63 5.65 -10.86
CA SER A 262 11.70 6.26 -11.66
C SER A 262 12.72 5.24 -12.25
N SER A 263 13.06 5.29 -13.48
CA SER A 263 13.96 4.50 -14.36
C SER A 263 14.88 3.38 -13.79
N ALA A 264 14.96 3.19 -12.48
CA ALA A 264 15.95 2.34 -11.82
C ALA A 264 15.66 0.84 -11.84
N VAL A 265 14.46 0.41 -12.25
CA VAL A 265 14.08 -1.01 -12.21
C VAL A 265 13.70 -1.49 -13.60
N SER A 266 14.45 -2.47 -14.12
CA SER A 266 14.11 -3.13 -15.38
C SER A 266 12.99 -4.15 -15.15
N PHE A 267 11.74 -3.78 -15.44
CA PHE A 267 10.62 -4.71 -15.37
C PHE A 267 10.42 -5.46 -16.69
N SER A 268 10.46 -6.77 -16.62
CA SER A 268 10.00 -7.63 -17.70
C SER A 268 8.57 -8.09 -17.43
N VAL A 269 7.66 -7.81 -18.37
CA VAL A 269 6.29 -8.34 -18.29
C VAL A 269 6.33 -9.83 -18.60
N ASN A 270 6.05 -10.67 -17.62
CA ASN A 270 5.98 -12.12 -17.83
C ASN A 270 4.76 -12.46 -18.67
N ALA A 271 4.99 -12.91 -19.90
CA ALA A 271 3.94 -13.26 -20.86
C ALA A 271 2.99 -14.37 -20.34
N LEU A 272 3.50 -15.29 -19.51
CA LEU A 272 2.69 -16.36 -18.92
C LEU A 272 1.71 -15.82 -17.88
N LEU A 273 2.14 -14.87 -17.03
CA LEU A 273 1.27 -14.20 -16.07
C LEU A 273 0.20 -13.35 -16.76
N LEU A 274 0.59 -12.62 -17.82
CA LEU A 274 -0.34 -11.84 -18.63
C LEU A 274 -1.41 -12.73 -19.29
N PHE A 275 -1.00 -13.88 -19.83
CA PHE A 275 -1.92 -14.87 -20.38
C PHE A 275 -2.84 -15.45 -19.30
N GLY A 276 -2.29 -15.81 -18.13
CA GLY A 276 -3.07 -16.28 -16.99
C GLY A 276 -4.12 -15.26 -16.52
N ALA A 277 -3.75 -13.99 -16.44
CA ALA A 277 -4.65 -12.89 -16.10
C ALA A 277 -5.76 -12.72 -17.18
N ALA A 278 -5.41 -12.80 -18.46
CA ALA A 278 -6.37 -12.75 -19.56
C ALA A 278 -7.40 -13.90 -19.48
N VAL A 279 -6.93 -15.12 -19.25
CA VAL A 279 -7.81 -16.30 -19.10
C VAL A 279 -8.72 -16.16 -17.88
N THR A 280 -8.17 -15.79 -16.73
CA THR A 280 -8.94 -15.61 -15.49
C THR A 280 -9.98 -14.50 -15.64
N GLY A 281 -9.60 -13.35 -16.18
CA GLY A 281 -10.50 -12.22 -16.46
C GLY A 281 -11.59 -12.60 -17.46
N GLY A 282 -11.25 -13.34 -18.52
CA GLY A 282 -12.19 -13.85 -19.52
C GLY A 282 -13.22 -14.82 -18.91
N VAL A 283 -12.75 -15.75 -18.08
CA VAL A 283 -13.64 -16.71 -17.37
C VAL A 283 -14.57 -15.99 -16.41
N LEU A 284 -14.06 -15.05 -15.63
CA LEU A 284 -14.88 -14.24 -14.73
C LEU A 284 -15.92 -13.41 -15.49
N ALA A 285 -15.53 -12.78 -16.59
CA ALA A 285 -16.42 -11.97 -17.42
C ALA A 285 -17.54 -12.85 -18.04
N PHE A 286 -17.17 -14.04 -18.55
CA PHE A 286 -18.13 -15.00 -19.08
C PHE A 286 -19.09 -15.49 -17.98
N ALA A 287 -18.59 -15.92 -16.83
CA ALA A 287 -19.41 -16.37 -15.71
C ALA A 287 -20.36 -15.27 -15.21
N ALA A 288 -19.86 -14.03 -15.07
CA ALA A 288 -20.70 -12.89 -14.69
C ALA A 288 -21.81 -12.60 -15.71
N SER A 289 -21.57 -12.81 -17.00
CA SER A 289 -22.56 -12.64 -18.06
C SER A 289 -23.66 -13.70 -18.06
N LEU A 290 -23.38 -14.90 -17.54
CA LEU A 290 -24.37 -15.99 -17.45
C LEU A 290 -25.50 -15.68 -16.46
N PHE A 291 -25.21 -14.96 -15.37
CA PHE A 291 -26.21 -14.64 -14.34
C PHE A 291 -27.45 -13.90 -14.89
N PRO A 292 -27.31 -12.83 -15.70
CA PRO A 292 -28.44 -12.21 -16.36
C PRO A 292 -29.13 -13.10 -17.41
N LEU A 293 -28.35 -13.96 -18.09
CA LEU A 293 -28.89 -14.90 -19.09
C LEU A 293 -29.84 -15.92 -18.46
N VAL A 294 -29.43 -16.57 -17.37
CA VAL A 294 -30.30 -17.52 -16.65
C VAL A 294 -31.64 -16.87 -16.30
N LYS A 295 -31.65 -15.59 -15.93
CA LYS A 295 -32.88 -14.85 -15.63
C LYS A 295 -33.79 -14.62 -16.85
N VAL A 296 -33.24 -14.57 -18.06
CA VAL A 296 -34.04 -14.49 -19.30
C VAL A 296 -34.76 -15.80 -19.56
N PHE A 297 -34.10 -16.93 -19.29
CA PHE A 297 -34.62 -18.27 -19.58
C PHE A 297 -35.51 -18.86 -18.48
N SER A 298 -35.41 -18.36 -17.25
CA SER A 298 -36.30 -18.74 -16.13
C SER A 298 -37.70 -18.11 -16.23
N SER A 299 -37.88 -17.09 -17.10
CA SER A 299 -39.18 -16.42 -17.32
C SER A 299 -39.94 -17.01 -18.51
N THR A 300 -41.27 -17.04 -18.44
CA THR A 300 -42.14 -17.54 -19.52
C THR A 300 -42.12 -16.61 -20.74
N ALA A 301 -42.42 -17.13 -21.93
CA ALA A 301 -42.50 -16.33 -23.17
C ALA A 301 -43.49 -15.18 -23.04
N ARG A 302 -44.60 -15.35 -22.29
CA ARG A 302 -45.61 -14.33 -22.01
C ARG A 302 -45.05 -13.21 -21.12
N GLU A 303 -44.31 -13.56 -20.05
CA GLU A 303 -43.66 -12.59 -19.17
C GLU A 303 -42.56 -11.80 -19.90
N ASN A 304 -41.87 -12.48 -20.85
CA ASN A 304 -40.84 -11.85 -21.68
C ASN A 304 -41.40 -10.82 -22.66
N LEU A 305 -42.65 -10.99 -23.17
CA LEU A 305 -43.33 -10.06 -24.08
C LEU A 305 -44.00 -8.88 -23.37
N HIS A 306 -44.61 -9.12 -22.21
CA HIS A 306 -45.43 -8.09 -21.52
C HIS A 306 -44.70 -7.38 -20.37
N GLY A 307 -43.46 -7.83 -20.01
CA GLY A 307 -42.71 -7.31 -18.87
C GLY A 307 -43.31 -7.77 -17.53
N ALA A 308 -42.50 -8.26 -16.63
CA ALA A 308 -42.95 -8.64 -15.30
C ALA A 308 -43.43 -7.39 -14.54
N GLU A 309 -44.73 -7.19 -14.43
CA GLU A 309 -45.34 -6.24 -13.51
C GLU A 309 -45.20 -6.76 -12.08
N GLY A 310 -44.68 -5.93 -11.17
CA GLY A 310 -44.90 -6.07 -9.76
C GLY A 310 -43.90 -6.86 -8.92
N LYS A 311 -42.68 -6.30 -8.72
CA LYS A 311 -41.81 -6.75 -7.59
C LYS A 311 -41.21 -5.59 -6.76
N GLY A 312 -41.82 -4.42 -6.72
CA GLY A 312 -41.33 -3.30 -5.92
C GLY A 312 -41.24 -3.61 -4.41
N ARG A 313 -42.16 -4.44 -3.90
CA ARG A 313 -42.12 -4.89 -2.51
C ARG A 313 -40.98 -5.87 -2.23
N ALA A 314 -40.68 -6.78 -3.17
CA ALA A 314 -39.60 -7.73 -3.01
C ALA A 314 -38.22 -7.04 -2.97
N GLU A 315 -38.00 -5.98 -3.76
CA GLU A 315 -36.76 -5.20 -3.71
C GLU A 315 -36.54 -4.50 -2.36
N ILE A 316 -37.62 -3.98 -1.75
CA ILE A 316 -37.58 -3.38 -0.41
C ILE A 316 -37.20 -4.44 0.64
N TRP A 317 -37.86 -5.61 0.60
CA TRP A 317 -37.57 -6.67 1.55
C TRP A 317 -36.15 -7.21 1.41
N VAL A 318 -35.63 -7.31 0.18
CA VAL A 318 -34.22 -7.71 -0.07
C VAL A 318 -33.26 -6.66 0.51
N ALA A 319 -33.52 -5.37 0.31
CA ALA A 319 -32.68 -4.31 0.87
C ALA A 319 -32.69 -4.31 2.40
N VAL A 320 -33.89 -4.47 3.01
CA VAL A 320 -34.03 -4.54 4.47
C VAL A 320 -33.38 -5.80 5.03
N ALA A 321 -33.56 -6.97 4.39
CA ALA A 321 -32.91 -8.20 4.82
C ALA A 321 -31.39 -8.10 4.73
N LEU A 322 -30.87 -7.53 3.65
CA LEU A 322 -29.44 -7.33 3.48
C LEU A 322 -28.85 -6.37 4.54
N ALA A 323 -29.55 -5.26 4.81
CA ALA A 323 -29.16 -4.35 5.89
C ALA A 323 -29.19 -5.03 7.27
N ALA A 324 -30.21 -5.83 7.54
CA ALA A 324 -30.31 -6.56 8.79
C ALA A 324 -29.16 -7.58 8.95
N VAL A 325 -28.81 -8.31 7.88
CA VAL A 325 -27.66 -9.22 7.87
C VAL A 325 -26.38 -8.44 8.10
N THR A 326 -26.16 -7.31 7.41
CA THR A 326 -24.97 -6.48 7.58
C THR A 326 -24.84 -5.98 9.03
N VAL A 327 -25.93 -5.51 9.65
CA VAL A 327 -25.89 -5.05 11.05
C VAL A 327 -25.58 -6.19 12.00
N VAL A 328 -26.22 -7.37 11.78
CA VAL A 328 -25.97 -8.55 12.64
C VAL A 328 -24.51 -9.00 12.53
N THR A 329 -23.96 -9.08 11.31
CA THR A 329 -22.57 -9.52 11.10
C THR A 329 -21.56 -8.51 11.64
N LEU A 330 -21.81 -7.19 11.55
CA LEU A 330 -21.02 -6.16 12.19
C LEU A 330 -21.04 -6.26 13.74
N CYS A 331 -22.19 -6.60 14.31
CA CYS A 331 -22.28 -6.83 15.76
C CYS A 331 -21.53 -8.11 16.18
N VAL A 332 -21.59 -9.18 15.37
CA VAL A 332 -20.89 -10.45 15.65
C VAL A 332 -19.38 -10.28 15.50
N GLU A 333 -18.91 -9.45 14.57
CA GLU A 333 -17.49 -9.15 14.38
C GLU A 333 -16.83 -8.65 15.68
N ASN A 334 -17.51 -7.81 16.43
CA ASN A 334 -17.01 -7.27 17.71
C ASN A 334 -17.03 -8.30 18.86
N LEU A 335 -17.63 -9.47 18.66
CA LEU A 335 -17.74 -10.54 19.67
C LEU A 335 -16.83 -11.75 19.34
N ALA A 336 -16.19 -11.75 18.16
CA ALA A 336 -15.46 -12.90 17.64
C ALA A 336 -13.97 -12.53 17.39
N ASP A 337 -13.16 -12.44 18.47
CA ASP A 337 -11.78 -11.99 18.39
C ASP A 337 -10.93 -12.80 17.40
N GLY A 338 -11.02 -14.13 17.38
CA GLY A 338 -10.23 -14.97 16.48
C GLY A 338 -10.66 -15.01 15.00
N ALA A 339 -11.83 -14.43 14.64
CA ALA A 339 -12.34 -14.41 13.27
C ALA A 339 -12.63 -12.99 12.77
N LYS A 340 -12.22 -11.96 13.52
CA LYS A 340 -12.52 -10.55 13.27
C LYS A 340 -12.12 -10.11 11.86
N GLY A 341 -10.91 -10.40 11.43
CA GLY A 341 -10.42 -9.98 10.12
C GLY A 341 -11.20 -10.60 8.95
N VAL A 342 -11.52 -11.91 9.01
CA VAL A 342 -12.31 -12.58 7.96
C VAL A 342 -13.74 -12.04 7.91
N LEU A 343 -14.36 -11.85 9.08
CA LEU A 343 -15.71 -11.27 9.17
C LEU A 343 -15.73 -9.84 8.63
N SER A 344 -14.71 -9.05 8.93
CA SER A 344 -14.55 -7.69 8.43
C SER A 344 -14.45 -7.64 6.91
N ALA A 345 -13.65 -8.51 6.30
CA ALA A 345 -13.57 -8.62 4.84
C ALA A 345 -14.93 -8.97 4.21
N CYS A 346 -15.69 -9.88 4.83
CA CYS A 346 -17.05 -10.21 4.40
C CYS A 346 -18.01 -9.02 4.59
N ASN A 347 -17.90 -8.31 5.72
CA ASN A 347 -18.73 -7.16 6.04
C ASN A 347 -18.50 -6.00 5.08
N MET A 348 -17.28 -5.76 4.63
CA MET A 348 -16.98 -4.77 3.59
C MET A 348 -17.81 -5.02 2.32
N VAL A 349 -17.88 -6.27 1.86
CA VAL A 349 -18.69 -6.64 0.68
C VAL A 349 -20.19 -6.45 0.96
N LEU A 350 -20.66 -6.83 2.15
CA LEU A 350 -22.07 -6.68 2.56
C LEU A 350 -22.49 -5.21 2.65
N VAL A 351 -21.64 -4.32 3.16
CA VAL A 351 -21.87 -2.87 3.22
C VAL A 351 -22.03 -2.29 1.82
N ILE A 352 -21.12 -2.62 0.89
CA ILE A 352 -21.21 -2.18 -0.51
C ILE A 352 -22.49 -2.70 -1.18
N ALA A 353 -22.83 -3.97 -0.96
CA ALA A 353 -24.05 -4.59 -1.49
C ALA A 353 -25.32 -3.93 -0.91
N THR A 354 -25.30 -3.57 0.36
CA THR A 354 -26.40 -2.86 1.04
C THR A 354 -26.57 -1.47 0.45
N ALA A 355 -25.50 -0.70 0.24
CA ALA A 355 -25.53 0.60 -0.43
C ALA A 355 -26.16 0.48 -1.85
N ALA A 356 -25.74 -0.52 -2.62
CA ALA A 356 -26.29 -0.81 -3.95
C ALA A 356 -27.78 -1.20 -3.94
N ALA A 357 -28.27 -1.81 -2.85
CA ALA A 357 -29.67 -2.16 -2.70
C ALA A 357 -30.55 -0.96 -2.31
N PHE A 358 -30.05 -0.05 -1.47
CA PHE A 358 -30.79 1.12 -1.00
C PHE A 358 -30.82 2.27 -2.02
N ALA A 359 -29.75 2.50 -2.77
CA ALA A 359 -29.64 3.60 -3.73
C ALA A 359 -30.85 3.70 -4.71
N PRO A 360 -31.32 2.61 -5.36
CA PRO A 360 -32.47 2.68 -6.25
C PRO A 360 -33.79 2.95 -5.53
N LEU A 361 -33.91 2.62 -4.25
CA LEU A 361 -35.11 2.93 -3.46
C LEU A 361 -35.21 4.42 -3.19
N LEU A 362 -34.11 5.05 -2.81
CA LEU A 362 -34.02 6.50 -2.62
C LEU A 362 -34.24 7.25 -3.93
N THR A 363 -33.61 6.82 -5.03
CA THR A 363 -33.81 7.41 -6.36
C THR A 363 -35.27 7.40 -6.77
N ARG A 364 -36.00 6.29 -6.54
CA ARG A 364 -37.46 6.22 -6.79
C ARG A 364 -38.26 7.11 -5.84
N GLY A 365 -37.85 7.18 -4.57
CA GLY A 365 -38.50 8.03 -3.57
C GLY A 365 -38.43 9.52 -3.98
N ILE A 366 -37.22 9.99 -4.28
CA ILE A 366 -36.99 11.37 -4.73
C ILE A 366 -37.66 11.62 -6.08
N GLY A 367 -37.61 10.67 -7.02
CA GLY A 367 -38.31 10.76 -8.29
C GLY A 367 -39.85 10.96 -8.12
N ARG A 368 -40.46 10.25 -7.16
CA ARG A 368 -41.91 10.47 -6.85
C ARG A 368 -42.17 11.85 -6.26
N LEU A 369 -41.28 12.36 -5.43
CA LEU A 369 -41.40 13.70 -4.86
C LEU A 369 -41.27 14.76 -5.97
N MET A 370 -40.31 14.64 -6.87
CA MET A 370 -40.09 15.54 -8.00
C MET A 370 -41.22 15.50 -9.02
N SER A 371 -41.85 14.35 -9.21
CA SER A 371 -43.01 14.23 -10.10
C SER A 371 -44.25 15.02 -9.63
N ARG A 372 -44.25 15.51 -8.39
CA ARG A 372 -45.33 16.35 -7.82
C ARG A 372 -45.07 17.86 -7.93
N THR A 373 -43.92 18.26 -8.50
CA THR A 373 -43.60 19.70 -8.70
C THR A 373 -44.33 20.29 -9.88
N SER A 374 -44.33 21.62 -10.01
CA SER A 374 -44.98 22.32 -11.11
C SER A 374 -44.10 22.57 -12.33
N VAL A 375 -42.77 22.26 -12.24
CA VAL A 375 -41.80 22.52 -13.31
C VAL A 375 -41.78 21.36 -14.31
N PRO A 376 -42.15 21.53 -15.59
CA PRO A 376 -42.31 20.41 -16.54
C PRO A 376 -41.06 19.53 -16.71
N SER A 377 -39.88 20.13 -16.80
CA SER A 377 -38.63 19.39 -16.92
C SER A 377 -38.31 18.52 -15.67
N VAL A 378 -38.62 19.01 -14.48
CA VAL A 378 -38.47 18.32 -13.21
C VAL A 378 -39.48 17.18 -13.07
N VAL A 379 -40.71 17.41 -13.51
CA VAL A 379 -41.78 16.39 -13.53
C VAL A 379 -41.38 15.22 -14.46
N VAL A 380 -40.87 15.52 -15.66
CA VAL A 380 -40.39 14.50 -16.61
C VAL A 380 -39.25 13.69 -16.01
N ALA A 381 -38.26 14.36 -15.43
CA ALA A 381 -37.13 13.69 -14.74
C ALA A 381 -37.61 12.84 -13.56
N GLY A 382 -38.49 13.36 -12.72
CA GLY A 382 -39.09 12.67 -11.59
C GLY A 382 -39.88 11.43 -12.02
N TYR A 383 -40.62 11.52 -13.11
CA TYR A 383 -41.41 10.41 -13.66
C TYR A 383 -40.47 9.31 -14.22
N ALA A 384 -39.40 9.71 -14.94
CA ALA A 384 -38.36 8.79 -15.42
C ALA A 384 -37.68 8.08 -14.26
N ALA A 385 -37.26 8.80 -13.22
CA ALA A 385 -36.64 8.24 -12.03
C ALA A 385 -37.58 7.32 -11.21
N ALA A 386 -38.88 7.65 -11.11
CA ALA A 386 -39.82 6.89 -10.31
C ALA A 386 -40.34 5.63 -11.00
N ARG A 387 -40.61 5.69 -12.30
CA ARG A 387 -41.31 4.63 -13.06
C ARG A 387 -40.43 3.92 -14.07
N GLU A 388 -39.46 4.60 -14.70
CA GLU A 388 -38.54 3.93 -15.59
C GLU A 388 -37.51 3.14 -14.80
N LYS A 389 -37.12 1.96 -15.31
CA LYS A 389 -36.15 1.07 -14.66
C LYS A 389 -34.68 1.54 -14.85
N ARG A 390 -34.44 2.63 -15.58
CA ARG A 390 -33.09 3.11 -15.94
C ARG A 390 -32.40 3.85 -14.80
N ALA A 391 -32.99 4.89 -14.28
CA ALA A 391 -32.44 5.68 -13.20
C ALA A 391 -32.10 4.81 -11.96
N PRO A 392 -33.00 3.89 -11.51
CA PRO A 392 -32.67 2.94 -10.44
C PRO A 392 -31.55 1.96 -10.76
N ARG A 393 -31.31 1.62 -12.05
CA ARG A 393 -30.17 0.76 -12.44
C ARG A 393 -28.88 1.54 -12.42
N SER A 394 -28.87 2.74 -12.99
CA SER A 394 -27.73 3.65 -12.95
C SER A 394 -27.31 3.95 -11.51
N SER A 395 -28.28 4.18 -10.61
CA SER A 395 -28.00 4.44 -9.20
C SER A 395 -27.35 3.27 -8.47
N ARG A 396 -27.65 2.01 -8.85
CA ARG A 396 -26.92 0.84 -8.30
C ARG A 396 -25.48 0.81 -8.71
N ILE A 397 -25.19 1.01 -10.00
CA ILE A 397 -23.81 1.04 -10.53
C ILE A 397 -23.03 2.16 -9.86
N LEU A 398 -23.62 3.34 -9.80
CA LEU A 398 -23.02 4.49 -9.17
C LEU A 398 -22.79 4.28 -7.66
N ALA A 399 -23.72 3.61 -6.96
CA ALA A 399 -23.55 3.33 -5.53
C ALA A 399 -22.35 2.46 -5.25
N VAL A 400 -22.21 1.34 -5.98
CA VAL A 400 -21.02 0.48 -5.85
C VAL A 400 -19.77 1.26 -6.19
N GLY A 401 -19.77 1.91 -7.36
CA GLY A 401 -18.58 2.61 -7.83
C GLY A 401 -18.16 3.77 -6.94
N MET A 402 -19.12 4.61 -6.48
CA MET A 402 -18.83 5.72 -5.58
C MET A 402 -18.36 5.23 -4.21
N THR A 403 -18.99 4.19 -3.65
CA THR A 403 -18.58 3.64 -2.35
C THR A 403 -17.15 3.10 -2.43
N VAL A 404 -16.82 2.33 -3.47
CA VAL A 404 -15.48 1.76 -3.65
C VAL A 404 -14.45 2.86 -3.96
N SER A 405 -14.79 3.84 -4.80
CA SER A 405 -13.90 4.97 -5.08
C SER A 405 -13.60 5.78 -3.82
N MET A 406 -14.64 6.12 -3.03
CA MET A 406 -14.49 6.82 -1.76
C MET A 406 -13.65 6.00 -0.77
N LEU A 407 -13.88 4.69 -0.68
CA LEU A 407 -13.12 3.77 0.18
C LEU A 407 -11.63 3.80 -0.18
N LEU A 408 -11.29 3.72 -1.45
CA LEU A 408 -9.88 3.71 -1.88
C LEU A 408 -9.19 5.06 -1.64
N PHE A 409 -9.88 6.18 -1.89
CA PHE A 409 -9.34 7.49 -1.55
C PHE A 409 -9.19 7.68 -0.04
N THR A 410 -10.10 7.12 0.75
CA THR A 410 -9.97 7.11 2.22
C THR A 410 -8.80 6.24 2.66
N ALA A 411 -8.60 5.07 2.05
CA ALA A 411 -7.46 4.22 2.33
C ALA A 411 -6.14 4.92 1.98
N TRP A 412 -6.06 5.58 0.84
CA TRP A 412 -4.89 6.39 0.48
C TRP A 412 -4.65 7.54 1.45
N SER A 413 -5.68 8.29 1.82
CA SER A 413 -5.58 9.39 2.78
C SER A 413 -5.13 8.89 4.16
N LEU A 414 -5.66 7.74 4.61
CA LEU A 414 -5.24 7.11 5.86
C LEU A 414 -3.75 6.75 5.85
N THR A 415 -3.28 6.09 4.78
CA THR A 415 -1.86 5.72 4.66
C THR A 415 -0.96 6.95 4.62
N THR A 416 -1.35 8.00 3.89
CA THR A 416 -0.60 9.26 3.83
C THR A 416 -0.58 9.98 5.18
N SER A 417 -1.69 9.99 5.93
CA SER A 417 -1.77 10.61 7.25
C SER A 417 -0.91 9.88 8.28
N VAL A 418 -1.00 8.54 8.32
CA VAL A 418 -0.16 7.73 9.23
C VAL A 418 1.32 7.94 8.94
N PHE A 419 1.69 8.04 7.66
CA PHE A 419 3.07 8.30 7.28
C PHE A 419 3.51 9.72 7.65
N SER A 420 2.66 10.72 7.43
CA SER A 420 2.95 12.12 7.82
C SER A 420 3.11 12.26 9.34
N ASP A 421 2.26 11.60 10.12
CA ASP A 421 2.36 11.63 11.58
C ASP A 421 3.64 10.94 12.07
N PHE A 422 4.00 9.82 11.43
CA PHE A 422 5.24 9.11 11.71
C PHE A 422 6.48 9.97 11.39
N THR A 423 6.53 10.60 10.21
CA THR A 423 7.67 11.43 9.81
C THR A 423 7.81 12.69 10.66
N ALA A 424 6.68 13.31 11.05
CA ALA A 424 6.68 14.55 11.83
C ALA A 424 7.37 14.40 13.20
N GLU A 425 7.32 13.21 13.82
CA GLU A 425 8.02 12.97 15.08
C GLU A 425 9.51 12.82 14.91
N PHE A 426 9.95 12.19 13.80
CA PHE A 426 11.36 12.03 13.52
C PHE A 426 12.04 13.28 12.96
N GLU A 427 11.28 14.26 12.44
CA GLU A 427 11.82 15.53 11.94
C GLU A 427 12.63 16.29 13.00
N ASN A 428 12.27 16.16 14.27
CA ASN A 428 12.89 16.87 15.39
C ASN A 428 13.78 15.96 16.25
N MET A 429 14.21 14.81 15.72
CA MET A 429 15.05 13.87 16.43
C MET A 429 16.39 13.65 15.71
N ILE A 430 17.43 13.46 16.50
CA ILE A 430 18.76 13.03 16.00
C ILE A 430 19.14 11.75 16.75
N LEU A 431 19.58 10.76 16.00
CA LEU A 431 20.16 9.55 16.54
C LEU A 431 21.69 9.70 16.64
N VAL A 432 22.22 9.52 17.82
CA VAL A 432 23.66 9.46 18.04
C VAL A 432 24.01 8.05 18.46
N THR A 433 24.70 7.32 17.61
CA THR A 433 25.10 5.93 17.86
C THR A 433 26.59 5.80 18.13
N ASN A 434 27.03 4.64 18.59
CA ASN A 434 28.40 4.35 19.01
C ASN A 434 28.82 5.17 20.23
N VAL A 435 27.87 5.43 21.13
CA VAL A 435 28.08 6.21 22.36
C VAL A 435 28.50 5.25 23.47
N SER A 436 29.42 5.70 24.34
CA SER A 436 29.76 4.96 25.55
C SER A 436 28.67 5.09 26.60
N SER A 437 28.33 4.00 27.28
CA SER A 437 27.37 4.00 28.38
C SER A 437 27.74 4.92 29.57
N THR A 438 28.93 5.50 29.53
CA THR A 438 29.44 6.42 30.58
C THR A 438 29.29 7.88 30.22
N VAL A 439 28.62 8.21 29.12
CA VAL A 439 28.40 9.57 28.67
C VAL A 439 27.28 10.21 29.51
N ASP A 440 27.48 11.46 29.87
CA ASP A 440 26.44 12.26 30.54
C ASP A 440 25.53 12.90 29.48
N GLU A 441 24.22 12.71 29.59
CA GLU A 441 23.21 13.36 28.74
C GLU A 441 23.34 14.89 28.76
N ALA A 442 23.85 15.44 29.87
CA ALA A 442 24.10 16.87 30.01
C ALA A 442 25.14 17.41 29.02
N ASP A 443 26.07 16.59 28.56
CA ASP A 443 27.07 16.97 27.57
C ASP A 443 26.39 17.29 26.22
N PHE A 444 25.36 16.53 25.84
CA PHE A 444 24.61 16.74 24.58
C PHE A 444 23.64 17.93 24.68
N THR A 445 22.98 18.10 25.83
CA THR A 445 22.07 19.23 26.03
C THR A 445 22.79 20.60 26.09
N ALA A 446 24.12 20.60 26.24
CA ALA A 446 24.93 21.81 26.14
C ALA A 446 25.09 22.30 24.71
N VAL A 447 24.83 21.46 23.70
CA VAL A 447 24.91 21.84 22.27
C VAL A 447 23.72 22.70 21.88
N GLU A 448 23.98 23.81 21.23
CA GLU A 448 22.94 24.77 20.80
C GLU A 448 21.94 24.10 19.84
N GLY A 449 20.66 24.13 20.18
CA GLY A 449 19.56 23.54 19.43
C GLY A 449 19.11 22.16 19.93
N VAL A 450 19.79 21.58 20.91
CA VAL A 450 19.37 20.34 21.58
C VAL A 450 18.47 20.68 22.77
N ASP A 451 17.25 20.15 22.79
CA ASP A 451 16.28 20.37 23.86
C ASP A 451 16.39 19.31 24.96
N ALA A 452 16.52 18.04 24.58
CA ALA A 452 16.71 16.93 25.48
C ALA A 452 17.59 15.85 24.86
N ALA A 453 18.22 15.05 25.71
CA ALA A 453 19.03 13.90 25.32
C ALA A 453 18.57 12.68 26.15
N HIS A 454 18.40 11.55 25.49
CA HIS A 454 17.93 10.31 26.10
C HIS A 454 18.89 9.18 25.75
N LEU A 455 19.68 8.77 26.70
CA LEU A 455 20.60 7.62 26.56
C LEU A 455 19.79 6.33 26.69
N MET A 456 19.90 5.44 25.69
CA MET A 456 19.13 4.20 25.67
C MET A 456 19.82 3.08 24.90
N VAL A 457 19.30 1.88 25.07
CA VAL A 457 19.53 0.75 24.15
C VAL A 457 18.48 0.83 23.05
N TRP A 458 18.90 0.94 21.82
CA TRP A 458 17.98 0.83 20.69
C TRP A 458 18.41 -0.32 19.78
N ARG A 459 17.63 -1.40 19.78
CA ARG A 459 17.94 -2.62 19.02
C ARG A 459 16.69 -3.17 18.36
N GLN A 460 16.90 -3.87 17.25
CA GLN A 460 15.88 -4.77 16.75
C GLN A 460 15.95 -6.09 17.51
N ALA A 461 14.81 -6.58 17.94
CA ALA A 461 14.63 -7.87 18.60
C ALA A 461 13.48 -8.62 17.98
N THR A 462 13.35 -9.87 18.32
CA THR A 462 12.19 -10.69 17.92
C THR A 462 11.28 -10.87 19.13
N VAL A 463 10.02 -10.52 18.99
CA VAL A 463 8.99 -10.75 20.01
C VAL A 463 8.15 -11.96 19.65
N SER A 464 7.83 -12.79 20.60
CA SER A 464 6.92 -13.92 20.46
C SER A 464 6.05 -14.09 21.72
N ALA A 465 4.91 -14.74 21.57
CA ALA A 465 4.04 -15.14 22.66
C ALA A 465 3.64 -16.60 22.48
N GLU A 466 3.12 -17.24 23.53
CA GLU A 466 2.81 -18.67 23.54
C GLU A 466 1.87 -19.07 22.37
N GLY A 467 2.37 -19.92 21.47
CA GLY A 467 1.61 -20.42 20.31
C GLY A 467 1.48 -19.48 19.13
N MET A 468 2.20 -18.37 19.11
CA MET A 468 2.21 -17.38 18.03
C MET A 468 3.57 -17.31 17.34
N ASP A 469 3.58 -16.91 16.06
CA ASP A 469 4.80 -16.72 15.28
C ASP A 469 5.61 -15.53 15.80
N ALA A 470 6.92 -15.69 15.80
CA ALA A 470 7.86 -14.64 16.19
C ALA A 470 7.90 -13.50 15.16
N ARG A 471 8.07 -12.25 15.62
CA ARG A 471 8.14 -11.06 14.76
C ARG A 471 9.21 -10.09 15.21
N SER A 472 9.80 -9.41 14.23
CA SER A 472 10.74 -8.33 14.48
C SER A 472 10.05 -7.12 15.11
N THR A 473 10.65 -6.53 16.12
CA THR A 473 10.19 -5.37 16.86
C THR A 473 11.39 -4.50 17.28
N ASN A 474 11.14 -3.23 17.58
CA ASN A 474 12.15 -2.35 18.14
C ASN A 474 12.09 -2.42 19.67
N VAL A 475 13.23 -2.62 20.31
CA VAL A 475 13.36 -2.55 21.77
C VAL A 475 14.00 -1.22 22.14
N LEU A 476 13.30 -0.44 22.95
CA LEU A 476 13.74 0.83 23.52
C LEU A 476 14.07 0.60 24.98
N GLY A 477 15.37 0.55 25.28
CA GLY A 477 15.88 0.21 26.60
C GLY A 477 16.18 1.42 27.44
N SER A 478 15.16 2.14 27.86
CA SER A 478 15.26 3.23 28.84
C SER A 478 13.89 3.62 29.36
N ALA A 479 13.82 4.04 30.62
CA ALA A 479 12.59 4.66 31.17
C ALA A 479 12.29 5.99 30.49
N SER A 480 13.30 6.74 30.04
CA SER A 480 13.12 8.00 29.31
C SER A 480 12.58 7.83 27.90
N ALA A 481 12.50 6.59 27.38
CA ALA A 481 11.84 6.30 26.10
C ALA A 481 10.35 6.72 26.09
N LEU A 482 9.71 6.78 27.25
CA LEU A 482 8.34 7.30 27.38
C LEU A 482 8.24 8.84 27.18
N ASP A 483 9.35 9.55 27.08
CA ASP A 483 9.41 10.99 26.81
C ASP A 483 9.72 11.32 25.34
N LEU A 484 9.97 10.30 24.52
CA LEU A 484 10.29 10.48 23.09
C LEU A 484 9.09 10.95 22.26
N ALA A 485 7.87 10.59 22.68
CA ALA A 485 6.66 10.87 21.93
C ALA A 485 5.46 11.08 22.89
N ASP A 486 4.38 11.65 22.38
CA ASP A 486 3.14 11.84 23.15
C ASP A 486 2.32 10.53 23.16
N PHE A 487 2.74 9.58 23.98
CA PHE A 487 2.08 8.28 24.09
C PHE A 487 0.69 8.38 24.71
N ALA A 488 -0.30 7.80 24.05
CA ALA A 488 -1.61 7.58 24.62
C ALA A 488 -1.58 6.34 25.53
N TYR A 489 -1.67 6.54 26.83
CA TYR A 489 -1.66 5.46 27.82
C TYR A 489 -3.03 4.79 27.90
N LEU A 490 -3.09 3.45 27.77
CA LEU A 490 -4.31 2.68 27.99
C LEU A 490 -4.63 2.52 29.48
N SER A 491 -3.60 2.59 30.34
CA SER A 491 -3.70 2.68 31.79
C SER A 491 -3.41 4.13 32.25
N SER A 492 -2.24 4.34 32.83
CA SER A 492 -1.73 5.67 33.16
C SER A 492 -0.22 5.75 32.94
N ARG A 493 0.33 6.96 32.85
CA ARG A 493 1.78 7.16 32.83
C ARG A 493 2.45 6.57 34.08
N GLU A 494 1.82 6.75 35.25
CA GLU A 494 2.33 6.24 36.51
C GLU A 494 2.42 4.70 36.53
N ASP A 495 1.45 4.02 35.92
CA ASP A 495 1.48 2.55 35.77
C ASP A 495 2.61 2.10 34.84
N ALA A 496 2.87 2.82 33.75
CA ALA A 496 3.97 2.53 32.83
C ALA A 496 5.33 2.74 33.50
N ASP A 497 5.53 3.83 34.24
CA ASP A 497 6.75 4.10 34.99
C ASP A 497 6.96 3.03 36.10
N ALA A 498 5.89 2.63 36.79
CA ALA A 498 5.95 1.57 37.79
C ALA A 498 6.28 0.20 37.20
N ALA A 499 5.75 -0.11 36.01
CA ALA A 499 6.05 -1.33 35.30
C ALA A 499 7.54 -1.41 34.90
N LEU A 500 8.09 -0.35 34.32
CA LEU A 500 9.51 -0.28 33.97
C LEU A 500 10.42 -0.39 35.23
N ALA A 501 10.05 0.28 36.31
CA ALA A 501 10.77 0.18 37.58
C ALA A 501 10.72 -1.25 38.17
N ALA A 502 9.69 -2.03 37.90
CA ALA A 502 9.55 -3.42 38.30
C ALA A 502 10.27 -4.42 37.36
N GLY A 503 10.93 -3.95 36.30
CA GLY A 503 11.55 -4.79 35.26
C GLY A 503 10.54 -5.44 34.33
N GLN A 504 9.32 -4.93 34.28
CA GLN A 504 8.28 -5.36 33.34
C GLN A 504 8.39 -4.53 32.05
N VAL A 505 7.70 -4.97 30.99
CA VAL A 505 7.70 -4.25 29.72
C VAL A 505 6.45 -3.41 29.53
N VAL A 506 6.62 -2.31 28.82
CA VAL A 506 5.52 -1.51 28.28
C VAL A 506 5.36 -1.87 26.79
N LEU A 507 4.19 -2.35 26.43
CA LEU A 507 3.91 -2.90 25.11
C LEU A 507 2.97 -1.97 24.34
N ASP A 508 3.21 -1.84 23.02
CA ASP A 508 2.26 -1.15 22.16
C ASP A 508 0.98 -1.95 21.96
N SER A 509 -0.15 -1.23 21.85
CA SER A 509 -1.47 -1.82 21.68
C SER A 509 -1.62 -2.67 20.42
N SER A 510 -0.82 -2.43 19.38
CA SER A 510 -0.80 -3.23 18.15
C SER A 510 -0.22 -4.62 18.40
N LEU A 511 0.86 -4.72 19.17
CA LEU A 511 1.43 -6.00 19.59
C LEU A 511 0.50 -6.74 20.55
N ARG A 512 -0.19 -6.00 21.45
CA ARG A 512 -1.24 -6.57 22.29
C ARG A 512 -2.33 -7.27 21.46
N GLU A 513 -2.87 -6.58 20.46
CA GLU A 513 -3.94 -7.14 19.61
C GLU A 513 -3.43 -8.31 18.76
N LEU A 514 -2.19 -8.24 18.29
CA LEU A 514 -1.57 -9.27 17.48
C LEU A 514 -1.36 -10.58 18.25
N TYR A 515 -0.84 -10.50 19.47
CA TYR A 515 -0.49 -11.66 20.29
C TYR A 515 -1.60 -12.06 21.26
N GLY A 516 -2.66 -11.26 21.37
CA GLY A 516 -3.74 -11.52 22.32
C GLY A 516 -3.30 -11.49 23.78
N VAL A 517 -2.20 -10.76 24.07
CA VAL A 517 -1.64 -10.61 25.43
C VAL A 517 -2.20 -9.37 26.09
N ASP A 518 -2.31 -9.39 27.42
CA ASP A 518 -2.78 -8.26 28.22
C ASP A 518 -1.83 -8.00 29.39
N VAL A 519 -2.09 -6.96 30.15
CA VAL A 519 -1.29 -6.64 31.36
C VAL A 519 -1.29 -7.84 32.31
N GLY A 520 -0.11 -8.30 32.68
CA GLY A 520 0.12 -9.47 33.52
C GLY A 520 0.51 -10.74 32.74
N ASP A 521 0.35 -10.77 31.42
CA ASP A 521 0.77 -11.88 30.58
C ASP A 521 2.28 -11.82 30.30
N SER A 522 2.84 -12.91 29.77
CA SER A 522 4.27 -13.02 29.46
C SER A 522 4.49 -12.98 27.96
N ILE A 523 5.54 -12.26 27.53
CA ILE A 523 6.09 -12.29 26.15
C ILE A 523 7.55 -12.72 26.21
N THR A 524 8.02 -13.36 25.17
CA THR A 524 9.42 -13.72 24.99
C THR A 524 10.07 -12.74 24.03
N LEU A 525 11.13 -12.07 24.47
CA LEU A 525 11.99 -11.25 23.61
C LEU A 525 13.26 -11.99 23.31
N GLU A 526 13.66 -12.06 22.06
CA GLU A 526 14.93 -12.60 21.61
C GLU A 526 15.78 -11.46 21.05
N LEU A 527 16.89 -11.22 21.68
CA LEU A 527 17.89 -10.21 21.29
C LEU A 527 19.24 -10.90 21.14
N ASP A 528 19.90 -10.73 19.99
CA ASP A 528 21.22 -11.30 19.66
C ASP A 528 21.28 -12.82 19.92
N GLY A 529 20.19 -13.55 19.64
CA GLY A 529 20.10 -15.01 19.81
C GLY A 529 19.91 -15.46 21.28
N VAL A 530 19.69 -14.53 22.21
CA VAL A 530 19.35 -14.82 23.61
C VAL A 530 17.87 -14.51 23.83
N SER A 531 17.11 -15.49 24.30
CA SER A 531 15.69 -15.33 24.62
C SER A 531 15.49 -15.09 26.12
N ALA A 532 14.63 -14.14 26.46
CA ALA A 532 14.22 -13.87 27.84
C ALA A 532 12.73 -13.57 27.92
N ASP A 533 12.09 -14.02 29.00
CA ASP A 533 10.66 -13.78 29.23
C ASP A 533 10.44 -12.53 30.05
N PHE A 534 9.51 -11.70 29.60
CA PHE A 534 9.11 -10.47 30.28
C PHE A 534 7.60 -10.45 30.52
N THR A 535 7.19 -9.88 31.64
CA THR A 535 5.78 -9.67 31.96
C THR A 535 5.33 -8.30 31.41
N VAL A 536 4.19 -8.27 30.73
CA VAL A 536 3.58 -7.01 30.28
C VAL A 536 3.03 -6.25 31.49
N GLY A 537 3.61 -5.09 31.78
CA GLY A 537 3.23 -4.28 32.95
C GLY A 537 2.27 -3.14 32.60
N ALA A 538 2.40 -2.55 31.41
CA ALA A 538 1.52 -1.48 30.94
C ALA A 538 1.37 -1.53 29.41
N LEU A 539 0.34 -0.85 28.93
CA LEU A 539 0.02 -0.74 27.51
C LEU A 539 -0.03 0.72 27.11
N VAL A 540 0.58 1.01 25.98
CA VAL A 540 0.57 2.33 25.35
C VAL A 540 0.09 2.22 23.92
N ARG A 541 -0.27 3.34 23.33
CA ARG A 541 -0.62 3.43 21.91
C ARG A 541 0.11 4.61 21.31
N HIS A 542 0.88 4.32 20.28
CA HIS A 542 1.53 5.32 19.45
C HIS A 542 1.96 4.70 18.14
N ASN A 543 1.97 5.49 17.05
CA ASN A 543 2.37 5.00 15.72
C ASN A 543 3.90 4.92 15.54
N LEU A 544 4.68 5.17 16.57
CA LEU A 544 6.13 4.99 16.53
C LEU A 544 6.47 3.59 16.02
N PHE A 545 7.35 3.48 15.02
CA PHE A 545 7.71 2.21 14.36
C PHE A 545 6.49 1.38 13.88
N ASN A 546 5.41 2.03 13.45
CA ASN A 546 4.14 1.38 13.09
C ASN A 546 3.56 0.50 14.23
N GLY A 547 3.77 0.89 15.48
CA GLY A 547 3.34 0.12 16.65
C GLY A 547 4.19 -1.13 16.93
N ALA A 548 5.30 -1.33 16.23
CA ALA A 548 6.19 -2.47 16.46
C ALA A 548 7.37 -2.10 17.38
N TYR A 549 7.05 -1.79 18.64
CA TYR A 549 8.06 -1.50 19.67
C TYR A 549 7.67 -2.03 21.05
N VAL A 550 8.69 -2.27 21.85
CA VAL A 550 8.60 -2.66 23.25
C VAL A 550 9.54 -1.77 24.05
N ILE A 551 9.04 -1.16 25.12
CA ILE A 551 9.85 -0.35 26.03
C ILE A 551 10.21 -1.21 27.25
N VAL A 552 11.49 -1.26 27.59
CA VAL A 552 12.05 -2.05 28.69
C VAL A 552 12.98 -1.15 29.50
N SER A 553 13.12 -1.37 30.80
CA SER A 553 14.11 -0.62 31.57
C SER A 553 15.54 -1.09 31.20
N GLU A 554 16.49 -0.16 31.27
CA GLU A 554 17.91 -0.42 31.04
C GLU A 554 18.44 -1.55 31.93
N ASP A 555 18.10 -1.52 33.22
CA ASP A 555 18.52 -2.53 34.18
C ASP A 555 18.02 -3.94 33.83
N ALA A 556 16.76 -4.04 33.34
CA ALA A 556 16.19 -5.32 32.93
C ALA A 556 16.85 -5.87 31.66
N LEU A 557 17.16 -5.02 30.68
CA LEU A 557 17.93 -5.43 29.50
C LEU A 557 19.36 -5.82 29.84
N ALA A 558 20.04 -5.06 30.69
CA ALA A 558 21.37 -5.38 31.14
C ALA A 558 21.40 -6.73 31.88
N ALA A 559 20.40 -7.00 32.72
CA ALA A 559 20.29 -8.25 33.45
C ALA A 559 20.00 -9.46 32.55
N ALA A 560 19.14 -9.28 31.53
CA ALA A 560 18.71 -10.36 30.63
C ALA A 560 19.75 -10.67 29.54
N TYR A 561 20.32 -9.62 28.94
CA TYR A 561 21.15 -9.75 27.73
C TYR A 561 22.59 -9.26 27.89
N GLY A 562 22.91 -8.59 29.00
CA GLY A 562 24.25 -8.02 29.21
C GLY A 562 24.55 -6.80 28.33
N VAL A 563 23.54 -6.19 27.75
CA VAL A 563 23.66 -4.98 26.91
C VAL A 563 23.64 -3.72 27.74
N SER A 564 24.36 -2.70 27.28
CA SER A 564 24.38 -1.36 27.88
C SER A 564 23.95 -0.32 26.84
N PRO A 565 23.47 0.83 27.29
CA PRO A 565 23.13 1.91 26.38
C PRO A 565 24.31 2.33 25.50
N ASP A 566 24.03 2.53 24.23
CA ASP A 566 25.01 2.90 23.21
C ASP A 566 24.44 3.87 22.16
N THR A 567 23.21 4.30 22.37
CA THR A 567 22.50 5.21 21.51
C THR A 567 21.95 6.37 22.34
N VAL A 568 22.14 7.59 21.89
CA VAL A 568 21.49 8.78 22.44
C VAL A 568 20.49 9.29 21.41
N VAL A 569 19.24 9.45 21.82
CA VAL A 569 18.22 10.13 21.04
C VAL A 569 18.13 11.57 21.52
N LEU A 570 18.39 12.50 20.61
CA LEU A 570 18.28 13.94 20.87
C LEU A 570 16.96 14.45 20.32
N THR A 571 16.24 15.20 21.12
CA THR A 571 15.14 16.06 20.63
C THR A 571 15.70 17.45 20.39
N VAL A 572 15.36 18.05 19.25
CA VAL A 572 15.98 19.30 18.80
C VAL A 572 14.94 20.33 18.38
N THR A 573 15.30 21.60 18.55
CA THR A 573 14.54 22.73 18.01
C THR A 573 15.25 23.29 16.80
N GLY A 574 14.58 23.32 15.65
CA GLY A 574 15.11 23.82 14.39
C GLY A 574 15.44 22.72 13.40
N ASP A 575 16.39 22.97 12.51
CA ASP A 575 16.79 22.00 11.49
C ASP A 575 17.69 20.92 12.10
N ALA A 576 17.18 19.68 12.11
CA ALA A 576 17.89 18.53 12.68
C ALA A 576 19.25 18.28 11.99
N SER A 577 19.37 18.54 10.70
CA SER A 577 20.61 18.36 9.96
C SER A 577 21.69 19.35 10.42
N GLU A 578 21.33 20.63 10.62
CA GLU A 578 22.26 21.63 11.15
C GLU A 578 22.69 21.35 12.60
N VAL A 579 21.76 20.83 13.43
CA VAL A 579 22.06 20.45 14.81
C VAL A 579 22.94 19.21 14.84
N ALA A 580 22.68 18.21 13.98
CA ALA A 580 23.50 17.01 13.86
C ALA A 580 24.97 17.35 13.46
N GLU A 581 25.16 18.32 12.56
CA GLU A 581 26.50 18.82 12.24
C GLU A 581 27.20 19.45 13.45
N ARG A 582 26.48 20.25 14.23
CA ARG A 582 27.03 20.84 15.46
C ARG A 582 27.39 19.78 16.50
N VAL A 583 26.55 18.76 16.67
CA VAL A 583 26.84 17.62 17.56
C VAL A 583 28.10 16.89 17.08
N ARG A 584 28.20 16.61 15.78
CA ARG A 584 29.40 15.99 15.18
C ARG A 584 30.66 16.82 15.40
N ALA A 585 30.57 18.13 15.27
CA ALA A 585 31.69 19.03 15.48
C ALA A 585 32.11 19.11 16.95
N GLU A 586 31.17 19.16 17.89
CA GLU A 586 31.47 19.23 19.35
C GLU A 586 32.12 17.93 19.85
N PHE A 587 31.65 16.77 19.35
CA PHE A 587 32.16 15.47 19.76
C PHE A 587 33.15 14.84 18.75
N ALA A 588 33.84 15.69 18.00
CA ALA A 588 34.75 15.30 16.95
C ALA A 588 35.84 14.27 17.39
N ASP A 589 36.24 14.30 18.66
CA ASP A 589 37.24 13.43 19.24
C ASP A 589 36.68 12.07 19.69
N ARG A 590 35.35 11.91 19.75
CA ARG A 590 34.72 10.73 20.33
C ARG A 590 34.15 9.73 19.33
N ASN A 591 34.23 10.04 18.05
CA ASN A 591 33.83 9.15 16.95
C ASN A 591 32.34 8.74 16.99
N TYR A 592 31.45 9.64 17.44
CA TYR A 592 30.00 9.40 17.47
C TYR A 592 29.37 9.62 16.09
N TYR A 593 28.39 8.80 15.77
CA TYR A 593 27.59 8.94 14.56
C TYR A 593 26.28 9.69 14.91
N ALA A 594 26.20 10.96 14.59
CA ALA A 594 24.99 11.77 14.77
C ALA A 594 24.27 11.95 13.42
N VAL A 595 23.06 11.47 13.33
CA VAL A 595 22.27 11.46 12.10
C VAL A 595 20.85 11.91 12.42
N PRO A 596 20.25 12.83 11.63
CA PRO A 596 18.80 13.08 11.74
C PRO A 596 18.01 11.79 11.68
N ALA A 597 17.10 11.58 12.62
CA ALA A 597 16.34 10.34 12.70
C ALA A 597 15.51 10.09 11.45
N LEU A 598 14.94 11.16 10.87
CA LEU A 598 14.20 11.07 9.62
C LEU A 598 15.07 10.52 8.48
N GLU A 599 16.31 11.00 8.34
CA GLU A 599 17.24 10.52 7.32
C GLU A 599 17.62 9.05 7.54
N ALA A 600 17.85 8.65 8.79
CA ALA A 600 18.10 7.24 9.11
C ALA A 600 16.94 6.31 8.75
N TYR A 601 15.70 6.81 8.85
CA TYR A 601 14.48 6.06 8.53
C TYR A 601 13.99 6.24 7.10
N GLU A 602 14.38 7.28 6.37
CA GLU A 602 14.00 7.45 4.96
C GLU A 602 14.36 6.25 4.10
N TRP A 603 15.40 5.52 4.46
CA TRP A 603 15.81 4.31 3.74
C TRP A 603 14.75 3.21 3.78
N ASP A 604 14.08 3.05 4.92
CA ASP A 604 12.97 2.11 5.07
C ASP A 604 11.66 2.69 4.54
N THR A 605 11.48 4.00 4.62
CA THR A 605 10.23 4.67 4.28
C THR A 605 10.06 4.96 2.80
N ARG A 606 11.14 5.21 2.02
CA ARG A 606 11.04 5.39 0.55
C ARG A 606 10.36 4.22 -0.17
N SER A 607 10.57 3.00 0.32
CA SER A 607 9.88 1.83 -0.23
C SER A 607 8.38 1.84 0.06
N LEU A 608 7.96 2.41 1.19
CA LEU A 608 6.56 2.58 1.57
C LEU A 608 5.88 3.69 0.78
N GLU A 609 6.56 4.82 0.49
CA GLU A 609 6.03 5.88 -0.38
C GLU A 609 5.64 5.33 -1.75
N ASN A 610 6.49 4.53 -2.37
CA ASN A 610 6.19 3.89 -3.66
C ASN A 610 4.92 3.02 -3.59
N VAL A 611 4.68 2.35 -2.46
CA VAL A 611 3.44 1.59 -2.23
C VAL A 611 2.22 2.50 -2.15
N PHE A 612 2.34 3.62 -1.43
CA PHE A 612 1.25 4.58 -1.28
C PHE A 612 0.90 5.24 -2.61
N ASP A 613 1.90 5.60 -3.41
CA ASP A 613 1.71 6.12 -4.76
C ASP A 613 1.04 5.08 -5.68
N LEU A 614 1.41 3.82 -5.55
CA LEU A 614 0.75 2.74 -6.28
C LEU A 614 -0.72 2.59 -5.87
N VAL A 615 -1.03 2.64 -4.57
CA VAL A 615 -2.42 2.61 -4.07
C VAL A 615 -3.21 3.81 -4.57
N ALA A 616 -2.63 5.02 -4.55
CA ALA A 616 -3.24 6.23 -5.09
C ALA A 616 -3.53 6.10 -6.60
N ALA A 617 -2.57 5.60 -7.36
CA ALA A 617 -2.72 5.37 -8.80
C ALA A 617 -3.82 4.35 -9.10
N LEU A 618 -3.90 3.26 -8.33
CA LEU A 618 -4.96 2.26 -8.43
C LEU A 618 -6.33 2.85 -8.08
N ALA A 619 -6.42 3.68 -7.03
CA ALA A 619 -7.65 4.38 -6.66
C ALA A 619 -8.14 5.31 -7.77
N PHE A 620 -7.22 6.05 -8.39
CA PHE A 620 -7.53 6.92 -9.53
C PHE A 620 -7.99 6.12 -10.75
N LEU A 621 -7.29 5.05 -11.13
CA LEU A 621 -7.67 4.18 -12.24
C LEU A 621 -9.03 3.53 -12.03
N LEU A 622 -9.32 3.08 -10.82
CA LEU A 622 -10.63 2.51 -10.50
C LEU A 622 -11.73 3.55 -10.61
N THR A 623 -11.47 4.78 -10.17
CA THR A 623 -12.41 5.89 -10.31
C THR A 623 -12.71 6.18 -11.79
N LEU A 624 -11.68 6.18 -12.65
CA LEU A 624 -11.85 6.28 -14.11
C LEU A 624 -12.67 5.13 -14.68
N LEU A 625 -12.42 3.90 -14.23
CA LEU A 625 -13.17 2.71 -14.65
C LEU A 625 -14.65 2.83 -14.26
N VAL A 626 -14.94 3.23 -13.03
CA VAL A 626 -16.33 3.49 -12.56
C VAL A 626 -17.01 4.53 -13.43
N PHE A 627 -16.31 5.63 -13.73
CA PHE A 627 -16.83 6.67 -14.61
C PHE A 627 -17.07 6.16 -16.03
N ALA A 628 -16.15 5.36 -16.59
CA ALA A 628 -16.29 4.75 -17.91
C ALA A 628 -17.50 3.81 -17.98
N VAL A 629 -17.72 2.97 -16.96
CA VAL A 629 -18.88 2.07 -16.85
C VAL A 629 -20.18 2.86 -16.73
N ALA A 630 -20.20 3.91 -15.91
CA ALA A 630 -21.34 4.79 -15.77
C ALA A 630 -21.66 5.52 -17.09
N LEU A 631 -20.63 6.02 -17.79
CA LEU A 631 -20.75 6.66 -19.09
C LEU A 631 -21.28 5.70 -20.16
N ALA A 632 -20.73 4.48 -20.23
CA ALA A 632 -21.20 3.45 -21.15
C ALA A 632 -22.69 3.14 -20.93
N ASN A 633 -23.13 3.05 -19.67
CA ASN A 633 -24.53 2.84 -19.33
C ASN A 633 -25.45 4.01 -19.79
N VAL A 634 -24.95 5.24 -19.68
CA VAL A 634 -25.66 6.45 -20.20
C VAL A 634 -25.76 6.41 -21.72
N VAL A 635 -24.67 6.09 -22.41
CA VAL A 635 -24.63 6.02 -23.88
C VAL A 635 -25.59 4.95 -24.41
N VAL A 636 -25.55 3.75 -23.82
CA VAL A 636 -26.50 2.67 -24.13
C VAL A 636 -27.92 3.10 -23.83
N GLY A 637 -28.18 3.70 -22.68
CA GLY A 637 -29.49 4.22 -22.31
C GLY A 637 -30.05 5.26 -23.30
N ARG A 638 -29.17 6.11 -23.88
CA ARG A 638 -29.57 7.11 -24.87
C ARG A 638 -30.06 6.53 -26.21
N ALA A 639 -29.37 5.49 -26.68
CA ALA A 639 -29.79 4.81 -27.92
C ALA A 639 -31.25 4.32 -27.85
N TYR A 640 -31.66 3.86 -26.64
CA TYR A 640 -33.03 3.39 -26.41
C TYR A 640 -34.07 4.51 -26.13
N SER A 641 -33.61 5.72 -25.76
CA SER A 641 -34.53 6.83 -25.41
C SER A 641 -34.90 7.73 -26.56
N GLU A 642 -34.41 7.49 -27.79
CA GLU A 642 -34.69 8.37 -28.93
C GLU A 642 -36.17 8.49 -29.26
N ARG A 643 -36.93 7.40 -29.11
CA ARG A 643 -38.41 7.44 -29.28
C ARG A 643 -39.09 8.30 -28.22
N THR A 644 -38.70 8.15 -26.95
CA THR A 644 -39.27 8.95 -25.86
C THR A 644 -38.93 10.43 -26.03
N ARG A 645 -37.75 10.76 -26.51
CA ARG A 645 -37.30 12.12 -26.81
C ARG A 645 -38.11 12.76 -27.92
N SER A 646 -38.27 12.06 -29.03
CA SER A 646 -39.08 12.54 -30.14
C SER A 646 -40.54 12.76 -29.71
N THR A 647 -41.10 11.86 -28.90
CA THR A 647 -42.46 12.00 -28.35
C THR A 647 -42.56 13.23 -27.45
N LEU A 648 -41.59 13.49 -26.56
CA LEU A 648 -41.60 14.67 -25.68
C LEU A 648 -41.44 15.98 -26.46
N LEU A 649 -40.60 15.99 -27.52
CA LEU A 649 -40.49 17.15 -28.41
C LEU A 649 -41.78 17.39 -29.19
N CYS A 650 -42.43 16.34 -29.70
CA CYS A 650 -43.75 16.43 -30.36
C CYS A 650 -44.84 16.87 -29.38
N ALA A 651 -44.71 16.55 -28.09
CA ALA A 651 -45.61 17.01 -27.04
C ALA A 651 -45.39 18.48 -26.61
N GLY A 652 -44.44 19.19 -27.25
CA GLY A 652 -44.18 20.62 -27.04
C GLY A 652 -43.07 20.95 -26.04
N LEU A 653 -42.29 19.97 -25.58
CA LEU A 653 -41.12 20.25 -24.72
C LEU A 653 -40.00 20.87 -25.57
N SER A 654 -39.48 22.03 -25.15
CA SER A 654 -38.37 22.67 -25.87
C SER A 654 -37.09 21.87 -25.76
N ALA A 655 -36.16 22.04 -26.71
CA ALA A 655 -34.84 21.38 -26.68
C ALA A 655 -34.06 21.69 -25.40
N ASN A 656 -34.19 22.92 -24.87
CA ASN A 656 -33.56 23.28 -23.57
C ASN A 656 -34.31 22.64 -22.40
N GLY A 657 -35.64 22.51 -22.49
CA GLY A 657 -36.45 21.79 -21.50
C GLY A 657 -36.08 20.30 -21.43
N LEU A 658 -35.83 19.68 -22.59
CA LEU A 658 -35.38 18.30 -22.66
C LEU A 658 -33.95 18.12 -22.05
N LEU A 659 -33.02 19.01 -22.35
CA LEU A 659 -31.69 18.99 -21.75
C LEU A 659 -31.76 19.15 -20.22
N ARG A 660 -32.57 20.07 -19.72
CA ARG A 660 -32.81 20.25 -18.28
C ARG A 660 -33.45 19.02 -17.66
N ALA A 661 -34.37 18.35 -18.36
CA ALA A 661 -34.96 17.11 -17.85
C ALA A 661 -33.94 15.99 -17.76
N GLU A 662 -33.06 15.82 -18.77
CA GLU A 662 -31.97 14.83 -18.75
C GLU A 662 -30.94 15.12 -17.65
N THR A 663 -30.51 16.38 -17.50
CA THR A 663 -29.58 16.74 -16.40
C THR A 663 -30.22 16.51 -15.02
N ALA A 664 -31.50 16.83 -14.86
CA ALA A 664 -32.24 16.56 -13.64
C ALA A 664 -32.38 15.04 -13.36
N GLU A 665 -32.62 14.22 -14.39
CA GLU A 665 -32.65 12.74 -14.27
C GLU A 665 -31.31 12.19 -13.78
N HIS A 666 -30.19 12.70 -14.33
CA HIS A 666 -28.86 12.30 -13.89
C HIS A 666 -28.57 12.76 -12.46
N ALA A 667 -28.97 13.98 -12.10
CA ALA A 667 -28.84 14.49 -10.73
C ALA A 667 -29.63 13.63 -9.72
N VAL A 668 -30.88 13.26 -10.06
CA VAL A 668 -31.71 12.36 -9.23
C VAL A 668 -31.15 10.96 -9.15
N SER A 669 -30.38 10.53 -10.15
CA SER A 669 -29.73 9.22 -10.13
C SER A 669 -28.48 9.20 -9.27
N VAL A 670 -27.78 10.32 -9.09
CA VAL A 670 -26.46 10.37 -8.42
C VAL A 670 -26.48 11.01 -7.03
N LEU A 671 -27.28 12.07 -6.80
CA LEU A 671 -27.29 12.75 -5.49
C LEU A 671 -27.78 11.85 -4.33
N PRO A 672 -28.84 11.03 -4.47
CA PRO A 672 -29.22 10.09 -3.44
C PRO A 672 -28.18 8.99 -3.23
N VAL A 673 -27.46 8.63 -4.30
CA VAL A 673 -26.35 7.67 -4.22
C VAL A 673 -25.23 8.21 -3.35
N PHE A 674 -24.86 9.46 -3.53
CA PHE A 674 -23.85 10.10 -2.70
C PHE A 674 -24.21 10.03 -1.20
N ALA A 675 -25.47 10.31 -0.85
CA ALA A 675 -25.95 10.25 0.54
C ALA A 675 -25.87 8.85 1.17
N VAL A 676 -25.89 7.79 0.35
CA VAL A 676 -25.75 6.40 0.81
C VAL A 676 -24.27 5.95 0.74
N ALA A 677 -23.56 6.37 -0.31
CA ALA A 677 -22.18 5.93 -0.57
C ALA A 677 -21.20 6.45 0.49
N LEU A 678 -21.37 7.67 0.98
CA LEU A 678 -20.48 8.26 1.99
C LEU A 678 -20.48 7.48 3.32
N PRO A 679 -21.63 7.24 3.98
CA PRO A 679 -21.64 6.42 5.19
C PRO A 679 -21.26 4.96 4.93
N ALA A 680 -21.58 4.43 3.74
CA ALA A 680 -21.16 3.09 3.36
C ALA A 680 -19.63 3.01 3.17
N ALA A 681 -18.99 4.04 2.62
CA ALA A 681 -17.54 4.11 2.50
C ALA A 681 -16.86 4.18 3.88
N ALA A 682 -17.42 4.95 4.82
CA ALA A 682 -16.91 5.01 6.20
C ALA A 682 -16.98 3.64 6.90
N LEU A 683 -18.12 2.94 6.79
CA LEU A 683 -18.26 1.60 7.35
C LEU A 683 -17.36 0.57 6.63
N ALA A 684 -17.21 0.69 5.32
CA ALA A 684 -16.32 -0.18 4.56
C ALA A 684 -14.84 0.09 4.89
N ALA A 685 -14.46 1.34 5.18
CA ALA A 685 -13.12 1.69 5.64
C ALA A 685 -12.81 1.09 7.02
N LEU A 686 -13.77 1.15 7.95
CA LEU A 686 -13.66 0.47 9.24
C LEU A 686 -13.45 -1.04 9.07
N CYS A 687 -14.26 -1.66 8.21
CA CYS A 687 -14.11 -3.09 7.90
C CYS A 687 -12.76 -3.39 7.21
N LEU A 688 -12.26 -2.50 6.36
CA LEU A 688 -10.96 -2.67 5.70
C LEU A 688 -9.83 -2.66 6.73
N ILE A 689 -9.82 -1.69 7.64
CA ILE A 689 -8.82 -1.58 8.71
C ILE A 689 -8.84 -2.85 9.58
N ASN A 690 -10.00 -3.29 10.01
CA ASN A 690 -10.11 -4.53 10.77
C ASN A 690 -9.68 -5.77 9.96
N ALA A 691 -9.89 -5.79 8.64
CA ALA A 691 -9.44 -6.88 7.77
C ALA A 691 -7.92 -6.91 7.57
N LEU A 692 -7.25 -5.75 7.67
CA LEU A 692 -5.78 -5.67 7.60
C LEU A 692 -5.09 -6.42 8.75
N SER A 693 -5.79 -6.65 9.85
CA SER A 693 -5.29 -7.50 10.95
C SER A 693 -4.97 -8.94 10.51
N LEU A 694 -5.59 -9.44 9.43
CA LEU A 694 -5.24 -10.75 8.84
C LEU A 694 -3.80 -10.80 8.32
N PHE A 695 -3.23 -9.65 8.02
CA PHE A 695 -1.85 -9.49 7.54
C PHE A 695 -0.93 -8.95 8.63
N GLY A 696 -1.41 -8.88 9.88
CA GLY A 696 -0.66 -8.34 11.01
C GLY A 696 -0.45 -6.82 10.96
N LEU A 697 -1.28 -6.11 10.18
CA LEU A 697 -1.26 -4.67 10.08
C LEU A 697 -2.40 -4.10 10.93
N TYR A 698 -2.06 -3.26 11.89
CA TYR A 698 -3.01 -2.62 12.80
C TYR A 698 -2.92 -1.11 12.63
N PHE A 699 -4.03 -0.48 12.26
CA PHE A 699 -4.11 0.96 12.09
C PHE A 699 -5.25 1.52 12.93
N GLU A 700 -5.07 2.73 13.45
CA GLU A 700 -6.16 3.46 14.07
C GLU A 700 -7.18 3.91 13.02
N PHE A 701 -8.48 3.79 13.36
CA PHE A 701 -9.53 4.22 12.45
C PHE A 701 -9.58 5.74 12.38
N MET A 702 -9.08 6.29 11.27
CA MET A 702 -9.24 7.68 10.89
C MET A 702 -10.05 7.75 9.59
N PHE A 703 -11.18 8.43 9.59
CA PHE A 703 -12.00 8.64 8.39
C PHE A 703 -12.03 10.12 8.02
N GLU A 704 -11.26 10.48 7.04
CA GLU A 704 -11.29 11.81 6.45
C GLU A 704 -12.49 11.99 5.52
N ALA A 705 -13.64 12.28 6.11
CA ALA A 705 -14.91 12.44 5.38
C ALA A 705 -14.82 13.45 4.23
N TRP A 706 -13.96 14.46 4.32
CA TRP A 706 -13.81 15.47 3.27
C TRP A 706 -13.15 14.91 2.02
N VAL A 707 -12.14 14.02 2.13
CA VAL A 707 -11.47 13.36 0.99
C VAL A 707 -12.47 12.47 0.25
N ALA A 708 -13.17 11.61 1.00
CA ALA A 708 -14.22 10.77 0.44
C ALA A 708 -15.33 11.61 -0.23
N ALA A 709 -15.74 12.71 0.40
CA ALA A 709 -16.75 13.61 -0.14
C ALA A 709 -16.30 14.29 -1.43
N VAL A 710 -15.05 14.78 -1.50
CA VAL A 710 -14.50 15.42 -2.72
C VAL A 710 -14.45 14.41 -3.87
N ALA A 711 -13.96 13.19 -3.64
CA ALA A 711 -13.94 12.15 -4.66
C ALA A 711 -15.33 11.82 -5.18
N GLY A 712 -16.30 11.63 -4.29
CA GLY A 712 -17.67 11.36 -4.66
C GLY A 712 -18.38 12.54 -5.36
N LEU A 713 -18.13 13.78 -4.93
CA LEU A 713 -18.67 14.96 -5.58
C LEU A 713 -18.08 15.18 -6.97
N ALA A 714 -16.79 14.90 -7.17
CA ALA A 714 -16.16 14.96 -8.49
C ALA A 714 -16.82 13.96 -9.46
N LEU A 715 -17.03 12.72 -9.03
CA LEU A 715 -17.75 11.71 -9.80
C LEU A 715 -19.21 12.14 -10.09
N ALA A 716 -19.90 12.68 -9.10
CA ALA A 716 -21.27 13.14 -9.26
C ALA A 716 -21.36 14.30 -10.27
N ALA A 717 -20.48 15.29 -10.15
CA ALA A 717 -20.43 16.43 -11.07
C ALA A 717 -20.11 15.99 -12.50
N ALA A 718 -19.14 15.11 -12.68
CA ALA A 718 -18.81 14.55 -13.98
C ALA A 718 -19.99 13.80 -14.60
N TYR A 719 -20.70 12.98 -13.81
CA TYR A 719 -21.89 12.25 -14.30
C TYR A 719 -23.05 13.16 -14.68
N ILE A 720 -23.31 14.23 -13.89
CA ILE A 720 -24.36 15.22 -14.18
C ILE A 720 -24.02 16.04 -15.43
N ALA A 721 -22.75 16.30 -15.70
CA ALA A 721 -22.31 17.06 -16.88
C ALA A 721 -22.45 16.29 -18.21
N VAL A 722 -22.52 14.95 -18.18
CA VAL A 722 -22.60 14.11 -19.38
C VAL A 722 -23.68 14.54 -20.39
N PRO A 723 -24.96 14.82 -20.01
CA PRO A 723 -25.98 15.26 -20.95
C PRO A 723 -25.63 16.57 -21.66
N ALA A 724 -25.02 17.51 -20.94
CA ALA A 724 -24.63 18.80 -21.49
C ALA A 724 -23.56 18.66 -22.58
N VAL A 725 -22.51 17.84 -22.32
CA VAL A 725 -21.43 17.58 -23.26
C VAL A 725 -21.94 16.93 -24.56
N PHE A 726 -22.80 15.93 -24.45
CA PHE A 726 -23.38 15.27 -25.63
C PHE A 726 -24.44 16.13 -26.35
N GLY A 727 -25.16 17.00 -25.63
CA GLY A 727 -26.13 17.95 -26.21
C GLY A 727 -25.44 19.03 -27.03
N PHE A 728 -24.28 19.49 -26.64
CA PHE A 728 -23.49 20.52 -27.31
C PHE A 728 -22.96 20.06 -28.69
N ARG A 729 -22.47 18.83 -28.79
CA ARG A 729 -21.99 18.27 -30.07
C ARG A 729 -23.05 18.18 -31.16
N ARG A 730 -24.33 17.91 -30.83
CA ARG A 730 -25.42 17.86 -31.80
C ARG A 730 -25.83 19.26 -32.33
N ARG A 731 -25.73 20.32 -31.53
CA ARG A 731 -25.99 21.69 -32.00
C ARG A 731 -24.98 22.16 -33.05
N TYR A 732 -23.74 21.71 -32.96
CA TYR A 732 -22.69 22.01 -33.94
C TYR A 732 -22.80 21.16 -35.22
N GLY A 733 -23.29 19.93 -35.11
CA GLY A 733 -23.49 19.03 -36.25
C GLY A 733 -24.66 19.42 -37.15
N MET A 734 -25.75 19.94 -36.56
CA MET A 734 -26.95 20.40 -37.33
C MET A 734 -26.78 21.76 -37.99
N ARG A 735 -25.75 22.55 -37.70
CA ARG A 735 -25.41 23.78 -38.42
C ARG A 735 -24.52 23.56 -39.67
N ARG A 736 -24.06 22.30 -39.90
CA ARG A 736 -23.23 21.95 -41.07
C ARG A 736 -23.95 21.03 -42.08
N SER A 737 -25.20 20.64 -41.85
CA SER A 737 -26.08 20.03 -42.81
C SER A 737 -27.25 20.96 -43.14
#